data_c9ddd3d64226102928690ac32f24f897
#
_entry.id   c9ddd3d64226102928690ac32f24f897
#
_cell.length_a   1.000
_cell.length_b   1.000
_cell.length_c   1.000
_cell.angle_alpha   90.00
_cell.angle_beta   90.00
_cell.angle_gamma   90.00
#
_symmetry.space_group_name_H-M   'P 1'
#
loop_
_entity.id
_entity.type
_entity.pdbx_description
1 polymer ?
#
loop_
_entity_poly.entity_id
_entity_poly.type
_entity_poly.pdbx_seq_one_letter_code
_entity_poly.pdbx_strand_id
1 'polypeptide(L)'
;MKPRLILLAWALCTLCPLAAQRITRSYHRVPLPRVLADLERASRRYTINFIYDELEDFTVTVQLRGRTIPEAVREVLGFYPMRLTMGDSLIFVECTQKEGFKAMGRVVDTQGIPVAYANVALLNPSDSSLMASGVSNEGGDFVVPCHCRRALLRVSFVGYRTLWRTVDVGPLGTLRLTPDSYTLQKVNVKGMRRVVRSEVDRLQYLVANDPYALGMNGIEVMSRVPMLCVNDETVSVVGKGATHFMLDGRVLEMSDEGIRAKLRSLKAEDIERIEVMTIPPAKYKAEANGGYVNIVMRRDQTRGWSGSLTSCVQRQYRSRLIPEANASYVSRKIEISASVSADIGHVYNHQRSVFTFDDGRRRTSDRTSETYWPLADASSIVKFLPTQRLEIGAMASVHIDRTRGRQTDLTIETDSTRSTADKPAVWNHSVSTTLYADWRLDSLGKTASLNYNFFGSSDPYRSENTSVSSDGRAEELRSSSRARYRIHALKLDFELPFKALHVETGAAYTHISNRSGIVVENRAAGQWITNTNESNDFGYSEHSAASYFSARRDLGKRLRAQAGLRYEYTWTHGRQHTTGQTNSNHYSRLFPTLHLSWQPHEGHVVGLAVNCGIGRPNFNDLNPFRSYTTVTNYVTGNPQLTAAYTRNAELNYNNGRGLYLVLYNDHGSNETGWNVAFGTDGTQVGSPVNGVRHDKSGLYSTYNRNLLSWLNVQAEAEVYYHNAHADALSNLQSMHGWGRRVGGTLALMLNAQKTLVASVTCHHDFSAYWQTNRTGPLTRLYWALAYSCMDNRLKLRLAGGDPFRWNVTHTTARYIGFTAQNSLDVHARYLSLRATWSFGGRHIKKVYHDNRDTETHRAGK
;
A
#
# COMPACT_ATOMS: atom_id res chain seq x y z
N MET A 1 62.34 -13.39 7.78
CA MET A 1 61.10 -12.68 7.40
C MET A 1 61.27 -12.05 6.05
N LYS A 2 60.40 -12.29 5.13
CA LYS A 2 60.55 -12.28 3.69
C LYS A 2 60.57 -10.89 3.05
N PRO A 3 61.34 -10.65 1.99
CA PRO A 3 61.48 -9.33 1.33
C PRO A 3 60.31 -8.92 0.41
N ARG A 4 59.14 -9.52 0.59
CA ARG A 4 57.93 -9.19 -0.21
C ARG A 4 57.11 -8.00 0.29
N LEU A 5 57.33 -7.53 1.50
CA LEU A 5 56.62 -6.35 2.05
C LEU A 5 57.24 -5.01 1.70
N ILE A 6 58.50 -4.99 1.31
CA ILE A 6 59.23 -3.76 0.93
C ILE A 6 58.95 -3.34 -0.52
N LEU A 7 58.65 -4.30 -1.39
CA LEU A 7 58.23 -4.03 -2.77
C LEU A 7 56.80 -3.50 -2.89
N LEU A 8 55.88 -3.82 -1.96
CA LEU A 8 54.53 -3.27 -1.91
C LEU A 8 54.50 -1.81 -1.38
N ALA A 9 55.41 -1.45 -0.50
CA ALA A 9 55.55 -0.10 0.03
C ALA A 9 56.16 0.85 -1.00
N TRP A 10 57.04 0.35 -1.90
CA TRP A 10 57.59 1.13 -2.99
C TRP A 10 56.65 1.35 -4.17
N ALA A 11 55.76 0.41 -4.43
CA ALA A 11 54.71 0.55 -5.44
C ALA A 11 53.55 1.48 -4.99
N LEU A 12 53.40 1.72 -3.70
CA LEU A 12 52.42 2.68 -3.19
C LEU A 12 52.93 4.14 -3.14
N CYS A 13 54.23 4.36 -3.21
CA CYS A 13 54.84 5.71 -3.22
C CYS A 13 54.98 6.34 -4.62
N THR A 14 54.67 5.64 -5.70
CA THR A 14 54.72 6.17 -7.07
C THR A 14 53.36 6.59 -7.65
N LEU A 15 52.27 6.48 -6.91
CA LEU A 15 50.99 7.09 -7.22
C LEU A 15 50.80 8.41 -6.46
N CYS A 16 51.71 9.38 -6.70
CA CYS A 16 51.35 10.77 -6.45
C CYS A 16 50.29 11.15 -7.49
N PRO A 17 49.05 11.50 -7.09
CA PRO A 17 48.13 12.16 -7.98
C PRO A 17 48.82 13.49 -8.35
N LEU A 18 49.00 13.76 -9.64
CA LEU A 18 49.27 15.11 -10.12
C LEU A 18 48.16 16.02 -9.55
N ALA A 19 48.45 16.70 -8.44
CA ALA A 19 47.50 17.62 -7.84
C ALA A 19 47.26 18.72 -8.86
N ALA A 20 46.11 18.73 -9.49
CA ALA A 20 45.75 19.80 -10.43
C ALA A 20 45.91 21.14 -9.71
N GLN A 21 46.72 22.03 -10.27
CA GLN A 21 46.95 23.37 -9.73
C GLN A 21 45.60 24.06 -9.49
N ARG A 22 45.32 24.44 -8.27
CA ARG A 22 44.09 25.14 -7.87
C ARG A 22 44.41 26.59 -7.55
N ILE A 23 43.56 27.48 -8.05
CA ILE A 23 43.71 28.92 -7.83
C ILE A 23 42.52 29.47 -7.02
N THR A 24 42.80 30.52 -6.23
CA THR A 24 41.80 31.33 -5.55
C THR A 24 42.08 32.79 -5.92
N ARG A 25 41.15 33.43 -6.61
CA ARG A 25 41.24 34.78 -7.13
C ARG A 25 39.89 35.48 -7.02
N SER A 26 39.88 36.79 -6.86
CA SER A 26 38.68 37.62 -6.91
C SER A 26 38.88 38.73 -7.93
N TYR A 27 37.97 38.86 -8.85
CA TYR A 27 37.92 39.91 -9.86
C TYR A 27 36.68 40.74 -9.65
N HIS A 28 36.80 42.06 -9.79
CA HIS A 28 35.68 42.99 -9.69
C HIS A 28 35.76 44.00 -10.86
N ARG A 29 34.83 43.87 -11.84
CA ARG A 29 34.78 44.71 -13.04
C ARG A 29 36.12 44.77 -13.81
N VAL A 30 36.80 43.67 -13.94
CA VAL A 30 38.06 43.58 -14.70
C VAL A 30 37.73 43.14 -16.13
N PRO A 31 38.28 43.76 -17.18
CA PRO A 31 38.10 43.32 -18.56
C PRO A 31 38.51 41.88 -18.76
N LEU A 32 37.65 41.13 -19.49
CA LEU A 32 37.82 39.68 -19.69
C LEU A 32 39.20 39.30 -20.23
N PRO A 33 39.80 40.03 -21.23
CA PRO A 33 41.17 39.74 -21.71
C PRO A 33 42.21 39.78 -20.60
N ARG A 34 42.10 40.75 -19.68
CA ARG A 34 43.05 40.87 -18.52
C ARG A 34 42.89 39.72 -17.54
N VAL A 35 41.65 39.26 -17.29
CA VAL A 35 41.39 38.12 -16.42
C VAL A 35 41.92 36.82 -17.04
N LEU A 36 41.75 36.61 -18.34
CA LEU A 36 42.28 35.45 -19.05
C LEU A 36 43.79 35.44 -19.03
N ALA A 37 44.45 36.60 -19.27
CA ALA A 37 45.91 36.77 -19.18
C ALA A 37 46.46 36.58 -17.76
N ASP A 38 45.71 36.94 -16.71
CA ASP A 38 46.07 36.67 -15.30
C ASP A 38 45.95 35.19 -14.94
N LEU A 39 44.91 34.50 -15.44
CA LEU A 39 44.73 33.06 -15.31
C LEU A 39 45.80 32.27 -16.05
N GLU A 40 46.20 32.71 -17.23
CA GLU A 40 47.31 32.14 -17.98
C GLU A 40 48.64 32.26 -17.22
N ARG A 41 48.99 33.46 -16.70
CA ARG A 41 50.19 33.67 -15.87
C ARG A 41 50.20 32.84 -14.60
N ALA A 42 49.00 32.57 -14.04
CA ALA A 42 48.87 31.72 -12.89
C ALA A 42 48.96 30.22 -13.24
N SER A 43 48.83 29.87 -14.51
CA SER A 43 48.90 28.49 -14.99
C SER A 43 50.34 28.03 -15.21
N ARG A 44 50.66 26.81 -14.78
CA ARG A 44 51.93 26.14 -15.13
C ARG A 44 51.79 25.20 -16.33
N ARG A 45 50.59 24.98 -16.84
CA ARG A 45 50.29 23.97 -17.83
C ARG A 45 49.56 24.51 -19.05
N TYR A 46 48.67 25.48 -18.86
CA TYR A 46 47.76 25.92 -19.91
C TYR A 46 48.18 27.30 -20.46
N THR A 47 48.19 27.41 -21.77
CA THR A 47 48.23 28.67 -22.53
C THR A 47 46.79 29.02 -22.95
N ILE A 48 46.36 30.27 -22.73
CA ILE A 48 44.99 30.70 -23.03
C ILE A 48 45.04 31.67 -24.22
N ASN A 49 44.59 31.17 -25.37
CA ASN A 49 44.55 31.96 -26.60
C ASN A 49 43.18 32.58 -26.81
N PHE A 50 43.14 33.86 -27.12
CA PHE A 50 41.92 34.61 -27.42
C PHE A 50 42.22 35.79 -28.33
N ILE A 51 41.20 36.31 -29.06
CA ILE A 51 41.32 37.55 -29.86
C ILE A 51 40.90 38.72 -28.95
N TYR A 52 41.84 39.62 -28.72
CA TYR A 52 41.67 40.73 -27.78
C TYR A 52 40.48 41.60 -28.13
N ASP A 53 40.34 42.04 -29.36
CA ASP A 53 39.31 42.97 -29.86
C ASP A 53 37.89 42.35 -29.79
N GLU A 54 37.78 41.04 -29.77
CA GLU A 54 36.50 40.36 -29.63
C GLU A 54 36.01 40.35 -28.18
N LEU A 55 36.90 40.40 -27.20
CA LEU A 55 36.63 40.20 -25.77
C LEU A 55 36.77 41.46 -24.90
N GLU A 56 37.29 42.58 -25.44
CA GLU A 56 37.64 43.78 -24.65
C GLU A 56 36.42 44.43 -23.95
N ASP A 57 35.25 44.34 -24.55
CA ASP A 57 34.02 44.95 -24.03
C ASP A 57 33.42 44.14 -22.85
N PHE A 58 33.82 42.86 -22.66
CA PHE A 58 33.29 42.00 -21.59
C PHE A 58 34.04 42.22 -20.29
N THR A 59 33.34 42.47 -19.19
CA THR A 59 33.91 42.68 -17.86
C THR A 59 33.55 41.53 -16.96
N VAL A 60 34.45 41.11 -16.09
CA VAL A 60 34.28 39.98 -15.18
C VAL A 60 34.20 40.46 -13.73
N THR A 61 33.19 40.00 -13.03
CA THR A 61 33.08 40.07 -11.58
C THR A 61 32.80 38.65 -11.06
N VAL A 62 33.77 38.03 -10.40
CA VAL A 62 33.67 36.62 -9.95
C VAL A 62 34.63 36.34 -8.79
N GLN A 63 34.30 35.44 -7.90
CA GLN A 63 35.17 34.94 -6.83
C GLN A 63 35.49 33.45 -7.08
N LEU A 64 36.69 33.20 -7.61
CA LEU A 64 37.21 31.86 -7.81
C LEU A 64 37.75 31.29 -6.47
N ARG A 65 37.29 30.16 -6.00
CA ARG A 65 37.78 29.51 -4.78
C ARG A 65 38.20 28.09 -5.06
N GLY A 66 39.54 27.84 -5.02
CA GLY A 66 40.10 26.49 -5.16
C GLY A 66 39.78 25.82 -6.50
N ARG A 67 39.67 26.58 -7.60
CA ARG A 67 39.37 26.10 -8.96
C ARG A 67 40.61 25.67 -9.71
N THR A 68 40.52 24.66 -10.56
CA THR A 68 41.53 24.38 -11.57
C THR A 68 41.46 25.44 -12.68
N ILE A 69 42.52 25.61 -13.48
CA ILE A 69 42.55 26.61 -14.55
C ILE A 69 41.41 26.42 -15.55
N PRO A 70 41.11 25.19 -16.06
CA PRO A 70 39.95 24.99 -16.94
C PRO A 70 38.63 25.33 -16.30
N GLU A 71 38.43 25.00 -15.00
CA GLU A 71 37.23 25.36 -14.25
C GLU A 71 37.10 26.86 -14.03
N ALA A 72 38.24 27.52 -13.73
CA ALA A 72 38.29 28.95 -13.55
C ALA A 72 37.96 29.71 -14.84
N VAL A 73 38.50 29.30 -15.97
CA VAL A 73 38.16 29.90 -17.27
C VAL A 73 36.69 29.72 -17.59
N ARG A 74 36.13 28.52 -17.36
CA ARG A 74 34.68 28.27 -17.57
C ARG A 74 33.80 29.11 -16.67
N GLU A 75 34.18 29.30 -15.42
CA GLU A 75 33.47 30.12 -14.45
C GLU A 75 33.54 31.63 -14.77
N VAL A 76 34.69 32.07 -15.25
CA VAL A 76 34.92 33.45 -15.70
C VAL A 76 34.13 33.81 -16.96
N LEU A 77 34.02 32.87 -17.91
CA LEU A 77 33.22 33.06 -19.14
C LEU A 77 31.73 33.09 -18.83
N GLY A 78 31.28 32.33 -17.82
CA GLY A 78 29.89 32.32 -17.31
C GLY A 78 28.85 32.19 -18.42
N PHE A 79 27.96 33.18 -18.54
CA PHE A 79 26.88 33.20 -19.53
C PHE A 79 27.22 34.08 -20.77
N TYR A 80 28.44 34.50 -20.93
CA TYR A 80 28.85 35.23 -22.12
C TYR A 80 28.83 34.34 -23.36
N PRO A 81 28.54 34.87 -24.56
CA PRO A 81 28.46 34.10 -25.79
C PRO A 81 29.85 33.68 -26.27
N MET A 82 30.54 32.86 -25.52
CA MET A 82 31.89 32.40 -25.75
C MET A 82 31.92 30.89 -26.00
N ARG A 83 32.69 30.46 -26.94
CA ARG A 83 33.06 29.08 -27.17
C ARG A 83 34.39 28.82 -26.51
N LEU A 84 34.46 27.77 -25.74
CA LEU A 84 35.65 27.28 -25.05
C LEU A 84 36.07 25.98 -25.67
N THR A 85 37.24 25.95 -26.32
CA THR A 85 37.86 24.73 -26.87
C THR A 85 39.07 24.38 -26.02
N MET A 86 39.15 23.17 -25.51
CA MET A 86 40.21 22.71 -24.62
C MET A 86 41.01 21.60 -25.29
N GLY A 87 42.33 21.78 -25.35
CA GLY A 87 43.33 20.76 -25.65
C GLY A 87 44.15 20.40 -24.42
N ASP A 88 45.15 19.57 -24.57
CA ASP A 88 45.97 19.06 -23.46
C ASP A 88 46.71 20.13 -22.66
N SER A 89 47.09 21.22 -23.31
CA SER A 89 47.79 22.38 -22.71
C SER A 89 47.34 23.72 -23.29
N LEU A 90 46.36 23.72 -24.16
CA LEU A 90 45.85 24.91 -24.85
C LEU A 90 44.38 25.10 -24.57
N ILE A 91 44.01 26.30 -24.16
CA ILE A 91 42.60 26.72 -23.97
C ILE A 91 42.35 27.84 -24.99
N PHE A 92 41.41 27.68 -25.90
CA PHE A 92 41.03 28.67 -26.87
C PHE A 92 39.64 29.23 -26.53
N VAL A 93 39.58 30.57 -26.43
CA VAL A 93 38.34 31.33 -26.12
C VAL A 93 37.99 32.19 -27.31
N GLU A 94 36.84 31.97 -27.91
CA GLU A 94 36.36 32.67 -29.11
C GLU A 94 34.94 33.21 -28.83
N CYS A 95 34.69 34.46 -29.21
CA CYS A 95 33.32 35.00 -29.20
C CYS A 95 32.51 34.36 -30.35
N THR A 96 31.39 33.72 -29.99
CA THR A 96 30.51 33.03 -30.97
C THR A 96 29.57 33.98 -31.71
N GLN A 97 29.39 35.22 -31.20
CA GLN A 97 28.53 36.25 -31.79
C GLN A 97 29.39 37.42 -32.29
N LYS A 98 29.67 37.43 -33.58
CA LYS A 98 30.48 38.48 -34.27
C LYS A 98 29.54 39.52 -34.90
N GLU A 99 28.74 40.15 -34.05
CA GLU A 99 27.74 41.11 -34.46
C GLU A 99 28.35 42.54 -34.55
N GLY A 100 27.81 43.35 -35.52
CA GLY A 100 28.33 44.70 -35.76
C GLY A 100 27.99 45.71 -34.66
N PHE A 101 27.00 45.44 -33.81
CA PHE A 101 26.60 46.31 -32.71
C PHE A 101 26.53 45.53 -31.40
N LYS A 102 26.85 46.18 -30.27
CA LYS A 102 26.80 45.58 -28.96
C LYS A 102 25.99 46.48 -28.00
N ALA A 103 24.91 45.97 -27.39
CA ALA A 103 24.25 46.64 -26.30
C ALA A 103 24.99 46.36 -24.99
N MET A 104 25.52 47.35 -24.36
CA MET A 104 26.36 47.26 -23.16
C MET A 104 25.78 48.14 -22.05
N GLY A 105 25.76 47.63 -20.82
CA GLY A 105 25.28 48.43 -19.70
C GLY A 105 25.39 47.69 -18.38
N ARG A 106 24.82 48.27 -17.36
CA ARG A 106 24.81 47.72 -16.01
C ARG A 106 23.40 47.71 -15.47
N VAL A 107 22.97 46.62 -14.90
CA VAL A 107 21.66 46.48 -14.23
C VAL A 107 21.87 46.61 -12.73
N VAL A 108 21.15 47.56 -12.12
CA VAL A 108 21.12 47.79 -10.67
C VAL A 108 19.69 47.92 -10.14
N ASP A 109 19.52 47.78 -8.86
CA ASP A 109 18.24 48.06 -8.18
C ASP A 109 18.11 49.59 -7.90
N THR A 110 17.02 49.97 -7.20
CA THR A 110 16.74 51.35 -6.80
C THR A 110 17.78 51.93 -5.81
N GLN A 111 18.50 51.06 -5.08
CA GLN A 111 19.57 51.43 -4.14
C GLN A 111 20.95 51.46 -4.77
N GLY A 112 21.02 51.10 -6.07
CA GLY A 112 22.29 51.04 -6.79
C GLY A 112 23.09 49.72 -6.63
N ILE A 113 22.44 48.72 -5.96
CA ILE A 113 23.04 47.40 -5.79
C ILE A 113 22.96 46.66 -7.12
N PRO A 114 24.08 46.01 -7.61
CA PRO A 114 24.05 45.22 -8.83
C PRO A 114 23.04 44.10 -8.82
N VAL A 115 22.25 43.96 -9.87
CA VAL A 115 21.34 42.81 -10.05
C VAL A 115 22.07 41.79 -10.93
N ALA A 116 22.58 40.76 -10.29
CA ALA A 116 23.26 39.66 -10.98
C ALA A 116 22.26 38.74 -11.69
N TYR A 117 22.66 38.24 -12.86
CA TYR A 117 21.90 37.28 -13.66
C TYR A 117 20.52 37.77 -14.13
N ALA A 118 20.36 39.10 -14.27
CA ALA A 118 19.19 39.67 -14.92
C ALA A 118 19.17 39.31 -16.42
N ASN A 119 18.03 38.88 -16.89
CA ASN A 119 17.84 38.56 -18.31
C ASN A 119 17.67 39.85 -19.11
N VAL A 120 18.54 40.05 -20.11
CA VAL A 120 18.55 41.20 -21.02
C VAL A 120 18.19 40.70 -22.41
N ALA A 121 17.05 41.09 -22.95
CA ALA A 121 16.63 40.72 -24.30
C ALA A 121 16.45 41.95 -25.18
N LEU A 122 16.95 41.85 -26.39
CA LEU A 122 16.74 42.81 -27.47
C LEU A 122 15.69 42.27 -28.42
N LEU A 123 14.59 42.98 -28.55
CA LEU A 123 13.44 42.57 -29.34
C LEU A 123 13.23 43.53 -30.50
N ASN A 124 12.64 43.06 -31.60
CA ASN A 124 12.29 43.90 -32.73
C ASN A 124 11.18 44.88 -32.29
N PRO A 125 11.34 46.18 -32.51
CA PRO A 125 10.32 47.17 -32.11
C PRO A 125 8.97 47.05 -32.80
N SER A 126 8.88 46.39 -33.95
CA SER A 126 7.65 46.27 -34.74
C SER A 126 6.76 45.09 -34.32
N ASP A 127 7.34 43.93 -33.98
CA ASP A 127 6.62 42.68 -33.72
C ASP A 127 7.01 42.01 -32.41
N SER A 128 7.94 42.62 -31.63
CA SER A 128 8.45 42.11 -30.35
C SER A 128 9.10 40.69 -30.46
N SER A 129 9.50 40.28 -31.64
CA SER A 129 10.29 39.03 -31.84
C SER A 129 11.67 39.18 -31.21
N LEU A 130 12.22 38.10 -30.64
CA LEU A 130 13.54 38.09 -30.01
C LEU A 130 14.63 38.14 -31.08
N MET A 131 15.48 39.17 -31.01
CA MET A 131 16.62 39.32 -31.91
C MET A 131 17.95 38.86 -31.25
N ALA A 132 18.17 39.22 -29.99
CA ALA A 132 19.36 38.82 -29.24
C ALA A 132 19.04 38.81 -27.73
N SER A 133 19.77 38.01 -26.94
CA SER A 133 19.62 38.01 -25.49
C SER A 133 20.94 37.68 -24.80
N GLY A 134 21.09 38.15 -23.57
CA GLY A 134 22.18 37.87 -22.66
C GLY A 134 21.77 37.99 -21.22
N VAL A 135 22.70 37.80 -20.31
CA VAL A 135 22.46 37.82 -18.86
C VAL A 135 23.56 38.71 -18.22
N SER A 136 23.16 39.49 -17.20
CA SER A 136 24.14 40.28 -16.44
C SER A 136 25.05 39.39 -15.58
N ASN A 137 26.32 39.78 -15.42
CA ASN A 137 27.27 39.12 -14.53
C ASN A 137 27.02 39.45 -13.04
N GLU A 138 27.84 38.93 -12.14
CA GLU A 138 27.75 39.21 -10.68
C GLU A 138 27.86 40.70 -10.33
N GLY A 139 28.56 41.50 -11.15
CA GLY A 139 28.64 42.96 -11.02
C GLY A 139 27.45 43.71 -11.62
N GLY A 140 26.46 42.99 -12.22
CA GLY A 140 25.34 43.59 -12.94
C GLY A 140 25.67 44.05 -14.37
N ASP A 141 26.92 43.92 -14.85
CA ASP A 141 27.31 44.35 -16.18
C ASP A 141 26.88 43.32 -17.23
N PHE A 142 26.41 43.76 -18.40
CA PHE A 142 26.01 42.91 -19.52
C PHE A 142 26.52 43.41 -20.86
N VAL A 143 26.74 42.48 -21.77
CA VAL A 143 27.05 42.73 -23.19
C VAL A 143 26.18 41.80 -24.02
N VAL A 144 25.35 42.36 -24.91
CA VAL A 144 24.48 41.63 -25.84
C VAL A 144 24.76 42.04 -27.26
N PRO A 145 25.50 41.24 -28.05
CA PRO A 145 25.73 41.49 -29.47
C PRO A 145 24.43 41.43 -30.31
N CYS A 146 24.27 42.30 -31.30
CA CYS A 146 23.05 42.40 -32.13
C CYS A 146 23.38 42.97 -33.52
N HIS A 147 22.59 42.53 -34.53
CA HIS A 147 22.71 43.04 -35.93
C HIS A 147 21.98 44.37 -36.17
N CYS A 148 21.21 44.88 -35.21
CA CYS A 148 20.37 46.05 -35.39
C CYS A 148 20.89 47.31 -34.67
N ARG A 149 20.64 48.49 -35.24
CA ARG A 149 20.93 49.77 -34.58
C ARG A 149 19.87 50.16 -33.53
N ARG A 150 18.63 49.68 -33.66
CA ARG A 150 17.56 50.03 -32.75
C ARG A 150 16.78 48.80 -32.31
N ALA A 151 16.50 48.65 -31.00
CA ALA A 151 15.83 47.54 -30.39
C ALA A 151 14.89 47.94 -29.29
N LEU A 152 13.88 47.13 -29.03
CA LEU A 152 13.09 47.19 -27.81
C LEU A 152 13.81 46.34 -26.74
N LEU A 153 14.46 47.01 -25.79
CA LEU A 153 15.15 46.39 -24.65
C LEU A 153 14.12 45.92 -23.62
N ARG A 154 14.28 44.66 -23.23
CA ARG A 154 13.56 44.10 -22.08
C ARG A 154 14.59 43.60 -21.08
N VAL A 155 14.53 44.11 -19.84
CA VAL A 155 15.35 43.60 -18.71
C VAL A 155 14.42 43.08 -17.65
N SER A 156 14.60 41.81 -17.28
CA SER A 156 13.75 41.12 -16.29
C SER A 156 14.59 40.32 -15.30
N PHE A 157 14.14 40.34 -14.04
CA PHE A 157 14.69 39.53 -12.95
C PHE A 157 13.59 39.22 -11.92
N VAL A 158 13.68 38.08 -11.26
CA VAL A 158 12.70 37.64 -10.26
C VAL A 158 12.68 38.62 -9.09
N GLY A 159 11.49 39.13 -8.73
CA GLY A 159 11.32 40.14 -7.66
C GLY A 159 11.45 41.58 -8.13
N TYR A 160 11.60 41.84 -9.42
CA TYR A 160 11.65 43.18 -10.00
C TYR A 160 10.64 43.37 -11.13
N ARG A 161 10.14 44.60 -11.32
CA ARG A 161 9.33 44.96 -12.49
C ARG A 161 10.18 44.87 -13.74
N THR A 162 9.67 44.22 -14.77
CA THR A 162 10.34 44.15 -16.07
C THR A 162 10.49 45.53 -16.66
N LEU A 163 11.73 45.97 -16.99
CA LEU A 163 12.02 47.20 -17.65
C LEU A 163 11.84 47.02 -19.16
N TRP A 164 11.06 47.89 -19.76
CA TRP A 164 10.86 47.97 -21.20
C TRP A 164 11.33 49.36 -21.70
N ARG A 165 12.21 49.40 -22.68
CA ARG A 165 12.71 50.64 -23.24
C ARG A 165 13.16 50.47 -24.67
N THR A 166 12.71 51.34 -25.59
CA THR A 166 13.30 51.41 -26.95
C THR A 166 14.64 52.07 -26.85
N VAL A 167 15.70 51.46 -27.39
CA VAL A 167 17.07 51.93 -27.27
C VAL A 167 17.78 51.84 -28.63
N ASP A 168 18.72 52.79 -28.84
CA ASP A 168 19.74 52.64 -29.87
C ASP A 168 20.85 51.71 -29.31
N VAL A 169 21.21 50.67 -30.06
CA VAL A 169 22.14 49.64 -29.60
C VAL A 169 23.56 50.24 -29.50
N GLY A 170 24.12 50.18 -28.29
CA GLY A 170 25.41 50.78 -27.93
C GLY A 170 25.57 50.82 -26.42
N PRO A 171 26.37 51.69 -25.84
CA PRO A 171 26.51 51.86 -24.41
C PRO A 171 25.21 52.47 -23.82
N LEU A 172 24.46 51.62 -23.08
CA LEU A 172 23.15 51.98 -22.50
C LEU A 172 23.23 52.57 -21.10
N GLY A 173 24.44 52.60 -20.53
CA GLY A 173 24.69 53.11 -19.17
C GLY A 173 24.05 52.20 -18.07
N THR A 174 23.61 52.84 -16.97
CA THR A 174 23.03 52.09 -15.84
C THR A 174 21.49 51.99 -15.99
N LEU A 175 21.00 50.75 -16.02
CA LEU A 175 19.57 50.42 -16.07
C LEU A 175 19.10 50.06 -14.65
N ARG A 176 18.07 50.79 -14.17
CA ARG A 176 17.54 50.59 -12.81
C ARG A 176 16.29 49.71 -12.87
N LEU A 177 16.26 48.59 -12.13
CA LEU A 177 15.11 47.79 -11.90
C LEU A 177 14.42 48.20 -10.61
N THR A 178 13.09 48.40 -10.63
CA THR A 178 12.28 48.69 -9.46
C THR A 178 11.88 47.39 -8.82
N PRO A 179 12.11 47.17 -7.51
CA PRO A 179 11.59 45.99 -6.82
C PRO A 179 10.06 45.92 -7.00
N ASP A 180 9.58 44.77 -7.39
CA ASP A 180 8.16 44.48 -7.44
C ASP A 180 7.81 43.60 -6.26
N SER A 181 7.07 44.17 -5.30
CA SER A 181 6.45 43.38 -4.26
C SER A 181 5.27 42.60 -4.86
N TYR A 182 5.53 41.70 -5.80
CA TYR A 182 4.61 40.64 -6.07
C TYR A 182 4.57 39.78 -4.82
N THR A 183 3.58 39.98 -3.96
CA THR A 183 2.96 38.86 -3.28
C THR A 183 2.59 37.94 -4.43
N LEU A 184 3.32 36.81 -4.57
CA LEU A 184 2.93 35.74 -5.46
C LEU A 184 1.47 35.46 -5.10
N GLN A 185 0.53 36.03 -5.85
CA GLN A 185 -0.83 35.54 -5.81
C GLN A 185 -0.67 34.06 -6.09
N LYS A 186 -0.94 33.28 -5.03
CA LYS A 186 -0.98 31.83 -5.09
C LYS A 186 -1.77 31.52 -6.35
N VAL A 187 -1.08 31.14 -7.42
CA VAL A 187 -1.74 30.58 -8.59
C VAL A 187 -2.37 29.32 -8.04
N ASN A 188 -3.61 29.46 -7.62
CA ASN A 188 -4.46 28.33 -7.35
C ASN A 188 -4.71 27.70 -8.71
N VAL A 189 -3.78 26.84 -9.15
CA VAL A 189 -4.08 25.87 -10.17
C VAL A 189 -5.18 24.98 -9.56
N LYS A 190 -6.42 25.32 -9.86
CA LYS A 190 -7.63 24.53 -9.54
C LYS A 190 -7.66 23.29 -10.45
N GLY A 191 -6.56 22.61 -10.61
CA GLY A 191 -6.51 21.24 -11.05
C GLY A 191 -6.87 20.38 -9.85
N MET A 192 -8.10 19.87 -9.81
CA MET A 192 -8.45 18.82 -8.83
C MET A 192 -7.51 17.65 -9.07
N ARG A 193 -6.63 17.39 -8.10
CA ARG A 193 -5.71 16.26 -8.18
C ARG A 193 -6.51 14.99 -8.24
N ARG A 194 -6.19 14.14 -9.18
CA ARG A 194 -6.81 12.84 -9.30
C ARG A 194 -6.48 12.04 -8.04
N VAL A 195 -7.51 11.51 -7.40
CA VAL A 195 -7.37 10.62 -6.23
C VAL A 195 -7.28 9.17 -6.69
N VAL A 196 -7.89 8.82 -7.82
CA VAL A 196 -7.94 7.46 -8.39
C VAL A 196 -7.24 7.45 -9.73
N ARG A 197 -6.35 6.45 -9.94
CA ARG A 197 -5.65 6.18 -11.18
C ARG A 197 -5.73 4.69 -11.50
N SER A 198 -5.98 4.33 -12.77
CA SER A 198 -5.96 2.94 -13.23
C SER A 198 -4.63 2.64 -13.94
N GLU A 199 -3.98 1.57 -13.53
CA GLU A 199 -2.86 0.94 -14.22
C GLU A 199 -3.34 -0.31 -14.96
N VAL A 200 -2.46 -1.04 -15.64
CA VAL A 200 -2.83 -2.22 -16.44
C VAL A 200 -3.40 -3.33 -15.56
N ASP A 201 -2.81 -3.55 -14.38
CA ASP A 201 -3.09 -4.67 -13.48
C ASP A 201 -3.66 -4.25 -12.12
N ARG A 202 -3.81 -2.94 -11.88
CA ARG A 202 -4.23 -2.43 -10.56
C ARG A 202 -4.91 -1.07 -10.62
N LEU A 203 -5.72 -0.82 -9.60
CA LEU A 203 -6.26 0.48 -9.29
C LEU A 203 -5.40 1.13 -8.20
N GLN A 204 -5.00 2.38 -8.36
CA GLN A 204 -4.26 3.17 -7.37
C GLN A 204 -5.17 4.23 -6.75
N TYR A 205 -5.27 4.26 -5.44
CA TYR A 205 -5.89 5.33 -4.67
C TYR A 205 -4.82 6.18 -4.00
N LEU A 206 -4.66 7.42 -4.46
CA LEU A 206 -3.62 8.35 -4.02
C LEU A 206 -4.06 9.02 -2.72
N VAL A 207 -3.79 8.40 -1.59
CA VAL A 207 -4.17 8.89 -0.23
C VAL A 207 -3.58 10.28 0.02
N ALA A 208 -2.37 10.53 -0.50
CA ALA A 208 -1.71 11.83 -0.44
C ALA A 208 -2.52 12.97 -1.05
N ASN A 209 -3.40 12.67 -1.98
CA ASN A 209 -4.25 13.64 -2.67
C ASN A 209 -5.65 13.77 -2.07
N ASP A 210 -6.00 12.91 -1.07
CA ASP A 210 -7.30 12.93 -0.41
C ASP A 210 -7.27 13.75 0.89
N PRO A 211 -7.76 14.99 0.90
CA PRO A 211 -7.77 15.81 2.10
C PRO A 211 -8.78 15.35 3.14
N TYR A 212 -9.73 14.48 2.77
CA TYR A 212 -10.76 13.95 3.66
C TYR A 212 -10.29 12.72 4.46
N ALA A 213 -9.10 12.21 4.17
CA ALA A 213 -8.46 11.13 4.93
C ALA A 213 -7.83 11.59 6.26
N LEU A 214 -8.04 12.83 6.66
CA LEU A 214 -7.45 13.45 7.86
C LEU A 214 -7.78 12.65 9.13
N GLY A 215 -6.73 12.24 9.86
CA GLY A 215 -6.83 11.51 11.14
C GLY A 215 -7.38 10.09 11.02
N MET A 216 -7.54 9.56 9.80
CA MET A 216 -7.92 8.17 9.57
C MET A 216 -6.73 7.21 9.81
N ASN A 217 -7.04 6.02 10.28
CA ASN A 217 -6.10 4.89 10.24
C ASN A 217 -6.18 4.16 8.88
N GLY A 218 -5.32 3.15 8.69
CA GLY A 218 -5.26 2.41 7.41
C GLY A 218 -6.58 1.73 7.06
N ILE A 219 -7.30 1.12 8.01
CA ILE A 219 -8.60 0.49 7.76
C ILE A 219 -9.65 1.54 7.37
N GLU A 220 -9.70 2.65 8.08
CA GLU A 220 -10.64 3.74 7.80
C GLU A 220 -10.40 4.36 6.42
N VAL A 221 -9.13 4.51 6.00
CA VAL A 221 -8.79 4.99 4.65
C VAL A 221 -9.24 3.99 3.58
N MET A 222 -9.13 2.69 3.85
CA MET A 222 -9.55 1.65 2.90
C MET A 222 -11.05 1.69 2.60
N SER A 223 -11.89 2.19 3.51
CA SER A 223 -13.32 2.41 3.24
C SER A 223 -13.58 3.46 2.15
N ARG A 224 -12.57 4.27 1.81
CA ARG A 224 -12.64 5.28 0.74
C ARG A 224 -12.07 4.80 -0.59
N VAL A 225 -11.43 3.63 -0.60
CA VAL A 225 -10.78 3.06 -1.78
C VAL A 225 -11.80 2.30 -2.61
N PRO A 226 -11.98 2.62 -3.90
CA PRO A 226 -12.85 1.85 -4.79
C PRO A 226 -12.46 0.37 -4.80
N MET A 227 -13.43 -0.51 -4.96
CA MET A 227 -13.28 -1.97 -4.95
C MET A 227 -12.93 -2.58 -3.58
N LEU A 228 -12.85 -1.80 -2.49
CA LEU A 228 -12.70 -2.33 -1.13
C LEU A 228 -14.01 -2.20 -0.36
N CYS A 229 -14.35 -3.26 0.34
CA CYS A 229 -15.46 -3.31 1.29
C CYS A 229 -14.88 -3.46 2.71
N VAL A 230 -15.23 -2.54 3.59
CA VAL A 230 -14.81 -2.56 4.99
C VAL A 230 -16.01 -2.87 5.87
N ASN A 231 -15.98 -4.03 6.53
CA ASN A 231 -17.03 -4.50 7.42
C ASN A 231 -16.41 -4.82 8.78
N ASP A 232 -16.81 -4.08 9.82
CA ASP A 232 -16.39 -4.35 11.21
C ASP A 232 -14.87 -4.64 11.37
N GLU A 233 -14.04 -3.78 10.74
CA GLU A 233 -12.59 -3.88 10.69
C GLU A 233 -12.03 -4.99 9.77
N THR A 234 -12.86 -5.72 9.08
CA THR A 234 -12.44 -6.63 8.01
C THR A 234 -12.48 -5.91 6.67
N VAL A 235 -11.38 -5.99 5.93
CA VAL A 235 -11.25 -5.37 4.61
C VAL A 235 -11.20 -6.47 3.56
N SER A 236 -12.07 -6.38 2.57
CA SER A 236 -12.12 -7.33 1.45
C SER A 236 -12.23 -6.61 0.11
N VAL A 237 -11.73 -7.24 -0.93
CA VAL A 237 -11.97 -6.80 -2.32
C VAL A 237 -13.40 -7.19 -2.72
N VAL A 238 -14.15 -6.23 -3.27
CA VAL A 238 -15.54 -6.44 -3.69
C VAL A 238 -15.66 -7.62 -4.65
N GLY A 239 -16.58 -8.52 -4.35
CA GLY A 239 -16.84 -9.72 -5.17
C GLY A 239 -15.80 -10.84 -5.02
N LYS A 240 -14.78 -10.68 -4.17
CA LYS A 240 -13.71 -11.66 -3.97
C LYS A 240 -13.75 -12.31 -2.58
N GLY A 241 -12.96 -13.37 -2.42
CA GLY A 241 -12.77 -14.06 -1.15
C GLY A 241 -11.74 -13.36 -0.22
N ALA A 242 -10.91 -14.16 0.45
CA ALA A 242 -9.91 -13.66 1.38
C ALA A 242 -8.86 -12.76 0.69
N THR A 243 -8.69 -11.55 1.19
CA THR A 243 -7.79 -10.53 0.61
C THR A 243 -6.40 -10.62 1.21
N HIS A 244 -5.37 -10.55 0.36
CA HIS A 244 -3.98 -10.50 0.78
C HIS A 244 -3.48 -9.06 0.88
N PHE A 245 -2.83 -8.74 2.00
CA PHE A 245 -2.29 -7.40 2.23
C PHE A 245 -0.78 -7.36 2.00
N MET A 246 -0.32 -6.25 1.44
CA MET A 246 1.10 -5.97 1.22
C MET A 246 1.47 -4.60 1.78
N LEU A 247 2.70 -4.47 2.21
CA LEU A 247 3.32 -3.21 2.59
C LEU A 247 4.56 -2.97 1.71
N ASP A 248 4.57 -1.88 0.96
CA ASP A 248 5.64 -1.56 -0.01
C ASP A 248 5.95 -2.72 -0.98
N GLY A 249 4.90 -3.43 -1.45
CA GLY A 249 5.02 -4.55 -2.39
C GLY A 249 5.37 -5.91 -1.75
N ARG A 250 5.50 -6.01 -0.43
CA ARG A 250 5.80 -7.25 0.31
C ARG A 250 4.58 -7.77 1.03
N VAL A 251 4.25 -9.03 0.84
CA VAL A 251 3.09 -9.66 1.48
C VAL A 251 3.29 -9.70 3.00
N LEU A 252 2.23 -9.33 3.73
CA LEU A 252 2.17 -9.45 5.19
C LEU A 252 1.76 -10.88 5.55
N GLU A 253 2.72 -11.75 5.79
CA GLU A 253 2.50 -13.12 6.25
C GLU A 253 2.27 -13.11 7.78
N MET A 254 1.07 -12.72 8.19
CA MET A 254 0.67 -12.56 9.59
C MET A 254 -0.70 -13.22 9.81
N SER A 255 -1.10 -13.42 11.06
CA SER A 255 -2.48 -13.80 11.39
C SER A 255 -3.45 -12.66 10.99
N ASP A 256 -4.73 -12.98 10.78
CA ASP A 256 -5.75 -11.98 10.44
C ASP A 256 -5.84 -10.88 11.49
N GLU A 257 -5.68 -11.24 12.78
CA GLU A 257 -5.62 -10.29 13.89
C GLU A 257 -4.40 -9.38 13.80
N GLY A 258 -3.23 -9.95 13.50
CA GLY A 258 -2.00 -9.21 13.29
C GLY A 258 -2.09 -8.26 12.08
N ILE A 259 -2.72 -8.70 10.98
CA ILE A 259 -3.00 -7.84 9.82
C ILE A 259 -3.91 -6.68 10.22
N ARG A 260 -5.03 -6.95 10.92
CA ARG A 260 -5.94 -5.90 11.40
C ARG A 260 -5.23 -4.89 12.31
N ALA A 261 -4.45 -5.38 13.27
CA ALA A 261 -3.66 -4.54 14.17
C ALA A 261 -2.66 -3.68 13.38
N LYS A 262 -1.93 -4.29 12.41
CA LYS A 262 -1.01 -3.55 11.55
C LYS A 262 -1.71 -2.48 10.74
N LEU A 263 -2.83 -2.80 10.09
CA LEU A 263 -3.60 -1.84 9.30
C LEU A 263 -4.13 -0.69 10.16
N ARG A 264 -4.59 -0.96 11.39
CA ARG A 264 -4.99 0.08 12.35
C ARG A 264 -3.83 0.99 12.74
N SER A 265 -2.63 0.45 12.92
CA SER A 265 -1.44 1.24 13.29
C SER A 265 -0.94 2.17 12.19
N LEU A 266 -1.32 1.96 10.92
CA LEU A 266 -0.98 2.84 9.82
C LEU A 266 -1.84 4.10 9.86
N LYS A 267 -1.22 5.25 9.60
CA LYS A 267 -1.94 6.52 9.49
C LYS A 267 -2.10 6.92 8.05
N ALA A 268 -3.24 7.50 7.70
CA ALA A 268 -3.50 8.01 6.35
C ALA A 268 -2.39 8.93 5.83
N GLU A 269 -1.83 9.74 6.71
CA GLU A 269 -0.80 10.72 6.36
C GLU A 269 0.54 10.09 5.97
N ASP A 270 0.82 8.89 6.49
CA ASP A 270 2.04 8.15 6.20
C ASP A 270 1.89 7.27 4.94
N ILE A 271 0.65 7.10 4.46
CA ILE A 271 0.35 6.35 3.24
C ILE A 271 0.43 7.29 2.03
N GLU A 272 1.21 6.89 1.02
CA GLU A 272 1.26 7.59 -0.27
C GLU A 272 0.05 7.21 -1.12
N ARG A 273 -0.13 5.88 -1.31
CA ARG A 273 -1.23 5.32 -2.09
C ARG A 273 -1.59 3.91 -1.63
N ILE A 274 -2.78 3.50 -1.97
CA ILE A 274 -3.26 2.11 -1.83
C ILE A 274 -3.52 1.57 -3.24
N GLU A 275 -2.94 0.41 -3.54
CA GLU A 275 -3.08 -0.27 -4.82
C GLU A 275 -3.96 -1.50 -4.64
N VAL A 276 -5.03 -1.61 -5.44
CA VAL A 276 -5.95 -2.74 -5.41
C VAL A 276 -5.78 -3.55 -6.69
N MET A 277 -5.42 -4.82 -6.54
CA MET A 277 -5.32 -5.79 -7.62
C MET A 277 -6.45 -6.81 -7.46
N THR A 278 -7.54 -6.62 -8.17
CA THR A 278 -8.70 -7.51 -8.15
C THR A 278 -8.42 -8.84 -8.84
N ILE A 279 -7.60 -8.77 -9.89
CA ILE A 279 -7.04 -9.93 -10.62
C ILE A 279 -5.51 -9.76 -10.61
N PRO A 280 -4.80 -10.47 -9.71
CA PRO A 280 -3.35 -10.32 -9.57
C PRO A 280 -2.60 -10.93 -10.77
N PRO A 281 -1.48 -10.33 -11.22
CA PRO A 281 -0.58 -10.92 -12.21
C PRO A 281 0.10 -12.22 -11.73
N ALA A 282 0.69 -12.96 -12.67
CA ALA A 282 1.34 -14.26 -12.42
C ALA A 282 2.49 -14.24 -11.39
N LYS A 283 3.07 -13.08 -11.10
CA LYS A 283 4.07 -12.83 -10.04
C LYS A 283 3.57 -13.21 -8.65
N TYR A 284 2.26 -13.10 -8.40
CA TYR A 284 1.64 -13.39 -7.12
C TYR A 284 1.19 -14.84 -7.02
N LYS A 285 0.93 -15.32 -5.80
CA LYS A 285 0.45 -16.68 -5.55
C LYS A 285 -0.89 -16.91 -6.26
N ALA A 286 -1.09 -18.10 -6.83
CA ALA A 286 -2.35 -18.46 -7.49
C ALA A 286 -3.53 -18.58 -6.49
N GLU A 287 -3.25 -18.68 -5.18
CA GLU A 287 -4.25 -18.68 -4.10
C GLU A 287 -4.99 -17.34 -3.94
N ALA A 288 -4.60 -16.33 -4.65
CA ALA A 288 -5.12 -14.98 -4.50
C ALA A 288 -6.52 -14.78 -5.12
N ASN A 289 -7.46 -15.65 -4.83
CA ASN A 289 -8.87 -15.48 -5.23
C ASN A 289 -9.53 -14.24 -4.59
N GLY A 290 -8.96 -13.74 -3.50
CA GLY A 290 -9.41 -12.55 -2.78
C GLY A 290 -8.80 -11.24 -3.28
N GLY A 291 -7.86 -11.28 -4.22
CA GLY A 291 -7.10 -10.12 -4.67
C GLY A 291 -6.00 -9.68 -3.69
N TYR A 292 -5.24 -8.65 -4.08
CA TYR A 292 -4.20 -8.04 -3.27
C TYR A 292 -4.46 -6.56 -3.03
N VAL A 293 -4.17 -6.11 -1.81
CA VAL A 293 -4.17 -4.69 -1.43
C VAL A 293 -2.76 -4.31 -1.00
N ASN A 294 -2.08 -3.48 -1.78
CA ASN A 294 -0.73 -3.01 -1.48
C ASN A 294 -0.78 -1.59 -0.91
N ILE A 295 -0.27 -1.42 0.29
CA ILE A 295 -0.15 -0.13 0.95
C ILE A 295 1.25 0.37 0.70
N VAL A 296 1.37 1.47 -0.07
CA VAL A 296 2.64 2.10 -0.36
C VAL A 296 2.82 3.27 0.59
N MET A 297 3.86 3.19 1.41
CA MET A 297 4.17 4.22 2.40
C MET A 297 4.88 5.41 1.76
N ARG A 298 4.66 6.59 2.30
CA ARG A 298 5.46 7.77 1.93
C ARG A 298 6.90 7.54 2.35
N ARG A 299 7.81 7.82 1.44
CA ARG A 299 9.23 7.89 1.79
C ARG A 299 9.47 9.20 2.52
N ASP A 300 9.73 9.13 3.82
CA ASP A 300 10.14 10.30 4.58
C ASP A 300 11.52 10.73 4.08
N GLN A 301 11.60 11.94 3.52
CA GLN A 301 12.87 12.51 3.06
C GLN A 301 13.58 13.30 4.18
N THR A 302 12.93 13.48 5.33
CA THR A 302 13.53 14.13 6.49
C THR A 302 14.40 13.15 7.26
N ARG A 303 15.68 13.46 7.38
CA ARG A 303 16.63 12.70 8.21
C ARG A 303 16.37 13.00 9.68
N GLY A 304 16.54 11.98 10.51
CA GLY A 304 16.38 12.09 11.95
C GLY A 304 15.25 11.24 12.51
N TRP A 305 14.78 11.56 13.69
CA TRP A 305 13.72 10.87 14.38
C TRP A 305 12.36 11.49 14.09
N SER A 306 11.37 10.64 13.88
CA SER A 306 9.96 11.00 13.83
C SER A 306 9.12 9.93 14.52
N GLY A 307 7.92 10.28 14.94
CA GLY A 307 7.05 9.29 15.57
C GLY A 307 5.69 9.85 15.97
N SER A 308 4.91 8.99 16.60
CA SER A 308 3.59 9.36 17.10
C SER A 308 3.13 8.48 18.24
N LEU A 309 2.32 9.07 19.08
CA LEU A 309 1.55 8.40 20.12
C LEU A 309 0.07 8.56 19.78
N THR A 310 -0.67 7.46 19.80
CA THR A 310 -2.11 7.44 19.59
C THR A 310 -2.77 6.73 20.76
N SER A 311 -3.88 7.26 21.22
CA SER A 311 -4.76 6.58 22.18
C SER A 311 -6.19 6.69 21.66
N CYS A 312 -6.89 5.56 21.62
CA CYS A 312 -8.31 5.52 21.28
C CYS A 312 -9.08 4.87 22.43
N VAL A 313 -10.04 5.58 22.96
CA VAL A 313 -11.03 5.06 23.90
C VAL A 313 -12.32 4.84 23.14
N GLN A 314 -12.84 3.64 23.19
CA GLN A 314 -14.10 3.28 22.53
C GLN A 314 -15.08 2.73 23.57
N ARG A 315 -16.31 3.24 23.56
CA ARG A 315 -17.43 2.68 24.29
C ARG A 315 -18.30 1.91 23.31
N GLN A 316 -18.38 0.61 23.49
CA GLN A 316 -19.26 -0.32 22.78
C GLN A 316 -20.16 -1.02 23.82
N TYR A 317 -20.23 -2.32 23.85
CA TYR A 317 -20.86 -3.03 24.99
C TYR A 317 -20.16 -2.70 26.33
N ARG A 318 -18.82 -2.75 26.32
CA ARG A 318 -17.95 -2.25 27.40
C ARG A 318 -16.92 -1.27 26.84
N SER A 319 -16.13 -0.67 27.72
CA SER A 319 -15.04 0.22 27.29
C SER A 319 -13.86 -0.59 26.74
N ARG A 320 -13.23 -0.06 25.70
CA ARG A 320 -12.07 -0.60 25.00
C ARG A 320 -11.02 0.49 24.89
N LEU A 321 -9.77 0.17 25.16
CA LEU A 321 -8.64 1.08 25.06
C LEU A 321 -7.64 0.55 24.02
N ILE A 322 -7.25 1.40 23.08
CA ILE A 322 -6.33 1.04 22.01
C ILE A 322 -5.18 2.07 21.99
N PRO A 323 -4.12 1.85 22.77
CA PRO A 323 -2.90 2.66 22.70
C PRO A 323 -2.00 2.18 21.57
N GLU A 324 -1.33 3.11 20.89
CA GLU A 324 -0.38 2.85 19.82
C GLU A 324 0.81 3.81 19.91
N ALA A 325 2.02 3.31 19.65
CA ALA A 325 3.23 4.11 19.55
C ALA A 325 4.00 3.71 18.29
N ASN A 326 4.44 4.70 17.53
CA ASN A 326 5.25 4.51 16.34
C ASN A 326 6.48 5.41 16.43
N ALA A 327 7.66 4.89 16.05
CA ALA A 327 8.89 5.65 15.95
C ALA A 327 9.66 5.24 14.69
N SER A 328 10.27 6.21 14.05
CA SER A 328 11.09 6.00 12.86
C SER A 328 12.38 6.82 12.96
N TYR A 329 13.45 6.25 12.45
CA TYR A 329 14.73 6.91 12.28
C TYR A 329 15.21 6.74 10.83
N VAL A 330 15.51 7.83 10.16
CA VAL A 330 15.97 7.85 8.78
C VAL A 330 17.34 8.52 8.68
N SER A 331 18.29 7.81 8.10
CA SER A 331 19.61 8.32 7.75
C SER A 331 19.93 8.08 6.26
N ARG A 332 21.14 8.37 5.83
CA ARG A 332 21.56 8.13 4.42
C ARG A 332 21.55 6.65 4.05
N LYS A 333 21.86 5.76 4.99
CA LYS A 333 22.08 4.33 4.74
C LYS A 333 21.16 3.43 5.53
N ILE A 334 20.52 3.95 6.57
CA ILE A 334 19.71 3.15 7.49
C ILE A 334 18.36 3.83 7.67
N GLU A 335 17.32 3.06 7.53
CA GLU A 335 15.96 3.40 7.92
C GLU A 335 15.47 2.36 8.93
N ILE A 336 15.01 2.78 10.08
CA ILE A 336 14.45 1.94 11.12
C ILE A 336 13.06 2.48 11.45
N SER A 337 12.06 1.64 11.46
CA SER A 337 10.75 1.96 12.00
C SER A 337 10.28 0.88 12.94
N ALA A 338 9.65 1.28 14.03
CA ALA A 338 9.06 0.39 15.01
C ALA A 338 7.66 0.86 15.37
N SER A 339 6.77 -0.08 15.59
CA SER A 339 5.42 0.19 16.09
C SER A 339 5.05 -0.82 17.17
N VAL A 340 4.35 -0.32 18.19
CA VAL A 340 3.74 -1.13 19.25
C VAL A 340 2.30 -0.68 19.40
N SER A 341 1.39 -1.63 19.48
CA SER A 341 -0.03 -1.37 19.75
C SER A 341 -0.59 -2.39 20.72
N ALA A 342 -1.60 -2.01 21.45
CA ALA A 342 -2.42 -2.93 22.24
C ALA A 342 -3.89 -2.64 22.00
N ASP A 343 -4.73 -3.65 22.25
CA ASP A 343 -6.18 -3.54 22.18
C ASP A 343 -6.74 -4.26 23.39
N ILE A 344 -7.32 -3.53 24.30
CA ILE A 344 -7.76 -4.03 25.60
C ILE A 344 -9.24 -3.73 25.75
N GLY A 345 -10.06 -4.76 25.64
CA GLY A 345 -11.50 -4.57 25.70
C GLY A 345 -12.28 -5.87 25.79
N HIS A 346 -13.59 -5.72 25.63
CA HIS A 346 -14.52 -6.83 25.60
C HIS A 346 -15.28 -6.83 24.28
N VAL A 347 -15.50 -8.03 23.75
CA VAL A 347 -16.39 -8.29 22.62
C VAL A 347 -17.62 -9.01 23.14
N TYR A 348 -18.78 -8.59 22.67
CA TYR A 348 -20.05 -9.21 22.98
C TYR A 348 -20.75 -9.63 21.71
N ASN A 349 -21.21 -10.88 21.66
CA ASN A 349 -21.98 -11.42 20.56
C ASN A 349 -23.25 -12.10 21.10
N HIS A 350 -24.35 -11.87 20.41
CA HIS A 350 -25.59 -12.62 20.62
C HIS A 350 -25.96 -13.29 19.29
N GLN A 351 -26.06 -14.62 19.34
CA GLN A 351 -26.39 -15.44 18.17
C GLN A 351 -27.65 -16.28 18.47
N ARG A 352 -28.60 -16.21 17.55
CA ARG A 352 -29.78 -17.08 17.57
C ARG A 352 -29.81 -17.91 16.30
N SER A 353 -29.85 -19.25 16.47
CA SER A 353 -29.91 -20.21 15.39
C SER A 353 -31.25 -20.96 15.49
N VAL A 354 -31.96 -21.04 14.38
CA VAL A 354 -33.23 -21.75 14.28
C VAL A 354 -33.12 -22.78 13.16
N PHE A 355 -33.30 -24.04 13.51
CA PHE A 355 -33.36 -25.16 12.57
C PHE A 355 -34.81 -25.60 12.47
N THR A 356 -35.37 -25.61 11.28
CA THR A 356 -36.73 -26.06 10.98
C THR A 356 -36.61 -27.30 10.10
N PHE A 357 -36.99 -28.43 10.62
CA PHE A 357 -36.94 -29.73 9.93
C PHE A 357 -38.19 -29.94 9.07
N ASP A 358 -38.05 -30.71 8.01
CA ASP A 358 -39.15 -31.00 7.07
C ASP A 358 -40.28 -31.85 7.73
N ASP A 359 -39.97 -32.53 8.83
CA ASP A 359 -40.96 -33.30 9.65
C ASP A 359 -41.69 -32.41 10.66
N GLY A 360 -41.47 -31.08 10.64
CA GLY A 360 -42.15 -30.12 11.52
C GLY A 360 -41.43 -29.86 12.86
N ARG A 361 -40.42 -30.64 13.20
CA ARG A 361 -39.60 -30.36 14.40
C ARG A 361 -38.89 -29.03 14.28
N ARG A 362 -38.66 -28.39 15.43
CA ARG A 362 -37.90 -27.12 15.49
C ARG A 362 -36.90 -27.18 16.63
N ARG A 363 -35.64 -26.77 16.29
CA ARG A 363 -34.59 -26.59 17.28
C ARG A 363 -34.15 -25.13 17.26
N THR A 364 -34.11 -24.51 18.43
CA THR A 364 -33.61 -23.13 18.58
C THR A 364 -32.43 -23.15 19.53
N SER A 365 -31.31 -22.52 19.16
CA SER A 365 -30.17 -22.25 20.02
C SER A 365 -30.02 -20.74 20.16
N ASP A 366 -30.02 -20.26 21.39
CA ASP A 366 -29.85 -18.86 21.76
C ASP A 366 -28.54 -18.73 22.57
N ARG A 367 -27.52 -18.14 21.94
CA ARG A 367 -26.15 -18.08 22.45
C ARG A 367 -25.74 -16.65 22.71
N THR A 368 -25.24 -16.43 23.93
CA THR A 368 -24.57 -15.19 24.32
C THR A 368 -23.12 -15.46 24.63
N SER A 369 -22.23 -14.64 24.10
CA SER A 369 -20.77 -14.70 24.31
C SER A 369 -20.23 -13.34 24.73
N GLU A 370 -19.59 -13.28 25.90
CA GLU A 370 -18.82 -12.13 26.37
C GLU A 370 -17.36 -12.55 26.48
N THR A 371 -16.49 -11.87 25.77
CA THR A 371 -15.09 -12.23 25.65
C THR A 371 -14.20 -11.02 26.01
N TYR A 372 -13.37 -11.17 27.02
CA TYR A 372 -12.28 -10.24 27.31
C TYR A 372 -11.10 -10.56 26.39
N TRP A 373 -10.69 -9.58 25.60
CA TRP A 373 -9.71 -9.77 24.52
C TRP A 373 -8.57 -8.75 24.61
N PRO A 374 -7.59 -8.94 25.47
CA PRO A 374 -6.35 -8.17 25.45
C PRO A 374 -5.41 -8.75 24.37
N LEU A 375 -5.05 -7.93 23.42
CA LEU A 375 -4.02 -8.25 22.43
C LEU A 375 -2.92 -7.20 22.42
N ALA A 376 -1.72 -7.58 22.02
CA ALA A 376 -0.59 -6.71 21.82
C ALA A 376 0.18 -7.10 20.56
N ASP A 377 0.56 -6.09 19.81
CA ASP A 377 1.36 -6.22 18.59
C ASP A 377 2.61 -5.35 18.69
N ALA A 378 3.74 -5.90 18.26
CA ALA A 378 4.95 -5.16 18.04
C ALA A 378 5.51 -5.49 16.66
N SER A 379 5.93 -4.47 15.91
CA SER A 379 6.58 -4.69 14.62
C SER A 379 7.74 -3.74 14.41
N SER A 380 8.76 -4.20 13.68
CA SER A 380 9.89 -3.38 13.27
C SER A 380 10.25 -3.63 11.81
N ILE A 381 10.75 -2.60 11.16
CA ILE A 381 11.29 -2.64 9.80
C ILE A 381 12.66 -1.99 9.87
N VAL A 382 13.67 -2.69 9.38
CA VAL A 382 15.04 -2.17 9.26
C VAL A 382 15.44 -2.28 7.80
N LYS A 383 15.85 -1.15 7.19
CA LYS A 383 16.37 -1.09 5.84
C LYS A 383 17.81 -0.58 5.90
N PHE A 384 18.69 -1.23 5.20
CA PHE A 384 20.09 -0.86 5.08
C PHE A 384 20.48 -0.76 3.60
N LEU A 385 21.05 0.37 3.21
CA LEU A 385 21.53 0.65 1.87
C LEU A 385 23.08 0.69 1.87
N PRO A 386 23.76 -0.48 1.80
CA PRO A 386 25.21 -0.53 1.75
C PRO A 386 25.75 0.22 0.54
N THR A 387 25.05 0.16 -0.59
CA THR A 387 25.36 0.87 -1.82
C THR A 387 24.10 1.50 -2.42
N GLN A 388 24.23 2.33 -3.45
CA GLN A 388 23.07 2.86 -4.18
C GLN A 388 22.30 1.80 -4.98
N ARG A 389 22.90 0.61 -5.16
CA ARG A 389 22.34 -0.49 -5.96
C ARG A 389 21.76 -1.63 -5.12
N LEU A 390 22.11 -1.72 -3.85
CA LEU A 390 21.69 -2.83 -2.98
C LEU A 390 20.96 -2.27 -1.76
N GLU A 391 19.74 -2.75 -1.54
CA GLU A 391 18.96 -2.57 -0.32
C GLU A 391 18.80 -3.94 0.35
N ILE A 392 19.18 -4.03 1.62
CA ILE A 392 18.97 -5.21 2.45
C ILE A 392 18.03 -4.79 3.58
N GLY A 393 17.06 -5.60 3.89
CA GLY A 393 16.15 -5.28 4.98
C GLY A 393 15.62 -6.48 5.71
N ALA A 394 15.10 -6.17 6.90
CA ALA A 394 14.40 -7.11 7.74
C ALA A 394 13.09 -6.48 8.23
N MET A 395 12.01 -7.26 8.22
CA MET A 395 10.76 -6.94 8.88
C MET A 395 10.50 -8.02 9.92
N ALA A 396 10.12 -7.64 11.12
CA ALA A 396 9.75 -8.57 12.18
C ALA A 396 8.47 -8.09 12.85
N SER A 397 7.60 -9.03 13.21
CA SER A 397 6.43 -8.74 14.02
C SER A 397 6.17 -9.85 15.03
N VAL A 398 5.63 -9.46 16.18
CA VAL A 398 5.19 -10.33 17.25
C VAL A 398 3.76 -9.96 17.57
N HIS A 399 2.89 -10.96 17.63
CA HIS A 399 1.50 -10.83 18.05
C HIS A 399 1.26 -11.71 19.27
N ILE A 400 0.61 -11.17 20.28
CA ILE A 400 0.21 -11.88 21.51
C ILE A 400 -1.25 -11.56 21.78
N ASP A 401 -2.06 -12.61 21.91
CA ASP A 401 -3.48 -12.52 22.24
C ASP A 401 -3.78 -13.48 23.43
N ARG A 402 -4.46 -12.95 24.42
CA ARG A 402 -4.85 -13.70 25.63
C ARG A 402 -6.33 -13.51 25.92
N THR A 403 -7.12 -14.31 25.28
CA THR A 403 -8.58 -14.22 25.32
C THR A 403 -9.17 -15.09 26.42
N ARG A 404 -10.16 -14.58 27.13
CA ARG A 404 -10.98 -15.34 28.09
C ARG A 404 -12.44 -14.97 27.85
N GLY A 405 -13.28 -15.99 27.72
CA GLY A 405 -14.70 -15.82 27.45
C GLY A 405 -15.60 -16.45 28.51
N ARG A 406 -16.83 -16.02 28.45
CA ARG A 406 -17.99 -16.72 29.03
C ARG A 406 -19.05 -16.82 27.94
N GLN A 407 -19.50 -18.04 27.66
CA GLN A 407 -20.60 -18.29 26.75
C GLN A 407 -21.74 -18.97 27.51
N THR A 408 -22.96 -18.65 27.13
CA THR A 408 -24.13 -19.36 27.52
C THR A 408 -24.95 -19.70 26.29
N ASP A 409 -25.45 -20.91 26.21
CA ASP A 409 -26.30 -21.39 25.11
C ASP A 409 -27.53 -22.04 25.69
N LEU A 410 -28.72 -21.58 25.25
CA LEU A 410 -30.00 -22.21 25.56
C LEU A 410 -30.50 -22.88 24.29
N THR A 411 -30.45 -24.20 24.25
CA THR A 411 -30.99 -25.00 23.16
C THR A 411 -32.39 -25.51 23.56
N ILE A 412 -33.42 -25.25 22.75
CA ILE A 412 -34.79 -25.66 22.94
C ILE A 412 -35.19 -26.55 21.75
N GLU A 413 -35.61 -27.73 22.02
CA GLU A 413 -36.21 -28.69 21.09
C GLU A 413 -37.69 -28.92 21.47
N THR A 414 -38.43 -29.65 20.63
CA THR A 414 -39.87 -29.89 20.85
C THR A 414 -40.17 -30.43 22.25
N ASP A 415 -39.37 -31.37 22.75
CA ASP A 415 -39.60 -32.07 24.01
C ASP A 415 -38.49 -31.93 25.05
N SER A 416 -37.47 -31.10 24.75
CA SER A 416 -36.32 -30.96 25.64
C SER A 416 -35.71 -29.55 25.61
N THR A 417 -35.11 -29.16 26.71
CA THR A 417 -34.36 -27.92 26.84
C THR A 417 -33.02 -28.25 27.46
N ARG A 418 -31.98 -27.66 26.90
CA ARG A 418 -30.61 -27.80 27.39
C ARG A 418 -29.95 -26.41 27.57
N SER A 419 -29.47 -26.16 28.78
CA SER A 419 -28.70 -24.98 29.10
C SER A 419 -27.21 -25.34 29.18
N THR A 420 -26.35 -24.65 28.41
CA THR A 420 -24.92 -24.89 28.43
C THR A 420 -24.19 -23.61 28.84
N ALA A 421 -23.23 -23.73 29.74
CA ALA A 421 -22.26 -22.68 30.06
C ALA A 421 -20.86 -23.13 29.65
N ASP A 422 -20.13 -22.28 28.94
CA ASP A 422 -18.76 -22.52 28.50
C ASP A 422 -17.82 -21.41 28.93
N LYS A 423 -16.57 -21.76 29.22
CA LYS A 423 -15.51 -20.85 29.61
C LYS A 423 -14.30 -21.03 28.69
N PRO A 424 -14.35 -20.47 27.46
CA PRO A 424 -13.23 -20.57 26.53
C PRO A 424 -12.06 -19.68 26.98
N ALA A 425 -10.85 -20.19 26.80
CA ALA A 425 -9.61 -19.46 27.00
C ALA A 425 -8.63 -19.77 25.86
N VAL A 426 -8.06 -18.73 25.27
CA VAL A 426 -7.14 -18.80 24.13
C VAL A 426 -5.88 -18.04 24.48
N TRP A 427 -4.72 -18.56 24.10
CA TRP A 427 -3.43 -17.87 24.16
C TRP A 427 -2.72 -18.00 22.81
N ASN A 428 -2.94 -17.04 21.95
CA ASN A 428 -2.25 -17.04 20.68
C ASN A 428 -0.97 -16.22 20.78
N HIS A 429 0.09 -16.75 20.22
CA HIS A 429 1.30 -15.98 19.98
C HIS A 429 1.88 -16.37 18.64
N SER A 430 2.21 -15.36 17.86
CA SER A 430 2.84 -15.55 16.55
C SER A 430 4.02 -14.61 16.34
N VAL A 431 4.97 -15.08 15.57
CA VAL A 431 6.14 -14.33 15.13
C VAL A 431 6.20 -14.43 13.61
N SER A 432 6.37 -13.30 12.96
CA SER A 432 6.63 -13.22 11.52
C SER A 432 7.94 -12.48 11.28
N THR A 433 8.74 -12.99 10.34
CA THR A 433 10.00 -12.36 9.94
C THR A 433 10.13 -12.43 8.43
N THR A 434 10.44 -11.30 7.80
CA THR A 434 10.80 -11.21 6.39
C THR A 434 12.22 -10.68 6.28
N LEU A 435 13.12 -11.41 5.65
CA LEU A 435 14.45 -10.95 5.25
C LEU A 435 14.45 -10.75 3.74
N TYR A 436 15.00 -9.64 3.27
CA TYR A 436 15.03 -9.37 1.84
C TYR A 436 16.31 -8.68 1.39
N ALA A 437 16.62 -8.87 0.11
CA ALA A 437 17.66 -8.15 -0.60
C ALA A 437 17.13 -7.75 -1.98
N ASP A 438 17.12 -6.45 -2.26
CA ASP A 438 16.74 -5.87 -3.53
C ASP A 438 17.98 -5.31 -4.22
N TRP A 439 18.31 -5.81 -5.38
CA TRP A 439 19.48 -5.43 -6.13
C TRP A 439 19.10 -4.79 -7.47
N ARG A 440 19.57 -3.55 -7.69
CA ARG A 440 19.50 -2.87 -8.99
C ARG A 440 20.67 -3.34 -9.85
N LEU A 441 20.36 -4.16 -10.86
CA LEU A 441 21.37 -4.79 -11.72
C LEU A 441 22.03 -3.77 -12.66
N ASP A 442 21.24 -2.82 -13.15
CA ASP A 442 21.72 -1.76 -14.06
C ASP A 442 21.04 -0.40 -13.77
N SER A 443 21.40 0.60 -14.57
CA SER A 443 20.78 1.94 -14.54
C SER A 443 19.49 2.03 -15.36
N LEU A 444 19.13 0.98 -16.10
CA LEU A 444 17.94 0.93 -16.96
C LEU A 444 16.72 0.39 -16.21
N GLY A 445 16.86 0.06 -14.92
CA GLY A 445 15.77 -0.37 -14.04
C GLY A 445 15.63 -1.88 -13.89
N LYS A 446 16.61 -2.67 -14.34
CA LYS A 446 16.62 -4.11 -14.06
C LYS A 446 16.88 -4.35 -12.58
N THR A 447 16.06 -5.19 -11.96
CA THR A 447 16.17 -5.54 -10.55
C THR A 447 16.12 -7.05 -10.33
N ALA A 448 16.75 -7.48 -9.25
CA ALA A 448 16.60 -8.80 -8.68
C ALA A 448 16.23 -8.65 -7.21
N SER A 449 15.25 -9.43 -6.74
CA SER A 449 14.78 -9.42 -5.36
C SER A 449 14.77 -10.81 -4.78
N LEU A 450 15.41 -11.00 -3.64
CA LEU A 450 15.36 -12.24 -2.86
C LEU A 450 14.60 -11.96 -1.57
N ASN A 451 13.58 -12.76 -1.29
CA ASN A 451 12.76 -12.63 -0.09
C ASN A 451 12.69 -13.99 0.61
N TYR A 452 12.94 -14.00 1.91
CA TYR A 452 12.71 -15.12 2.79
C TYR A 452 11.71 -14.71 3.87
N ASN A 453 10.61 -15.45 3.98
CA ASN A 453 9.57 -15.24 4.98
C ASN A 453 9.52 -16.41 5.93
N PHE A 454 9.48 -16.14 7.21
CA PHE A 454 9.19 -17.08 8.28
C PHE A 454 7.95 -16.64 9.03
N PHE A 455 7.03 -17.57 9.27
CA PHE A 455 5.89 -17.39 10.18
C PHE A 455 5.83 -18.57 11.13
N GLY A 456 5.73 -18.29 12.43
CA GLY A 456 5.53 -19.27 13.46
C GLY A 456 4.40 -18.89 14.39
N SER A 457 3.47 -19.79 14.68
CA SER A 457 2.35 -19.59 15.60
C SER A 457 2.19 -20.79 16.54
N SER A 458 1.68 -20.50 17.73
CA SER A 458 1.22 -21.52 18.69
C SER A 458 -0.05 -21.03 19.37
N ASP A 459 -1.12 -21.79 19.20
CA ASP A 459 -2.48 -21.42 19.53
C ASP A 459 -3.08 -22.43 20.53
N PRO A 460 -2.70 -22.39 21.83
CA PRO A 460 -3.34 -23.19 22.87
C PRO A 460 -4.76 -22.68 23.15
N TYR A 461 -5.68 -23.58 23.21
CA TYR A 461 -7.10 -23.35 23.51
C TYR A 461 -7.55 -24.27 24.63
N ARG A 462 -8.38 -23.77 25.52
CA ARG A 462 -9.04 -24.55 26.56
C ARG A 462 -10.48 -24.10 26.68
N SER A 463 -11.39 -25.06 26.87
CA SER A 463 -12.80 -24.82 27.07
C SER A 463 -13.32 -25.77 28.15
N GLU A 464 -14.21 -25.29 29.02
CA GLU A 464 -14.93 -26.08 30.00
C GLU A 464 -16.42 -25.83 29.82
N ASN A 465 -17.08 -26.87 29.33
CA ASN A 465 -18.53 -26.89 29.05
C ASN A 465 -19.28 -27.62 30.19
N THR A 466 -20.30 -26.98 30.69
CA THR A 466 -21.27 -27.59 31.62
C THR A 466 -22.63 -27.48 30.98
N SER A 467 -23.28 -28.59 30.72
CA SER A 467 -24.63 -28.68 30.15
C SER A 467 -25.59 -29.30 31.13
N VAL A 468 -26.77 -28.71 31.25
CA VAL A 468 -27.91 -29.26 32.08
C VAL A 468 -29.10 -29.38 31.18
N SER A 469 -29.68 -30.59 31.12
CA SER A 469 -30.86 -30.89 30.35
C SER A 469 -32.14 -30.79 31.22
N SER A 470 -33.31 -30.65 30.60
CA SER A 470 -34.59 -30.52 31.29
C SER A 470 -34.98 -31.75 32.15
N ASP A 471 -34.39 -32.92 31.88
CA ASP A 471 -34.50 -34.13 32.68
C ASP A 471 -33.55 -34.16 33.90
N GLY A 472 -32.84 -33.08 34.17
CA GLY A 472 -31.90 -32.91 35.28
C GLY A 472 -30.53 -33.52 35.07
N ARG A 473 -30.23 -34.10 33.91
CA ARG A 473 -28.89 -34.60 33.62
C ARG A 473 -27.91 -33.47 33.45
N ALA A 474 -26.82 -33.56 34.18
CA ALA A 474 -25.68 -32.64 34.02
C ALA A 474 -24.52 -33.37 33.36
N GLU A 475 -23.96 -32.76 32.33
CA GLU A 475 -22.80 -33.25 31.58
C GLU A 475 -21.69 -32.19 31.59
N GLU A 476 -20.49 -32.60 31.93
CA GLU A 476 -19.34 -31.69 31.93
C GLU A 476 -18.26 -32.24 31.00
N LEU A 477 -17.76 -31.36 30.10
CA LEU A 477 -16.75 -31.66 29.12
C LEU A 477 -15.64 -30.59 29.18
N ARG A 478 -14.40 -31.03 29.19
CA ARG A 478 -13.25 -30.14 29.05
C ARG A 478 -12.48 -30.52 27.79
N SER A 479 -12.20 -29.53 26.95
CA SER A 479 -11.31 -29.69 25.82
C SER A 479 -10.07 -28.82 25.96
N SER A 480 -8.92 -29.38 25.67
CA SER A 480 -7.65 -28.65 25.63
C SER A 480 -6.94 -28.98 24.33
N SER A 481 -6.70 -27.97 23.49
CA SER A 481 -6.00 -28.17 22.22
C SER A 481 -4.81 -27.24 22.06
N ARG A 482 -3.90 -27.61 21.20
CA ARG A 482 -2.79 -26.77 20.79
C ARG A 482 -2.46 -27.03 19.32
N ALA A 483 -2.52 -25.96 18.51
CA ALA A 483 -2.02 -25.97 17.15
C ALA A 483 -0.69 -25.21 17.08
N ARG A 484 0.26 -25.73 16.31
CA ARG A 484 1.56 -25.10 16.05
C ARG A 484 1.79 -25.08 14.56
N TYR A 485 2.03 -23.89 14.03
CA TYR A 485 2.30 -23.65 12.60
C TYR A 485 3.71 -23.14 12.42
N ARG A 486 4.39 -23.60 11.38
CA ARG A 486 5.66 -23.07 10.88
C ARG A 486 5.60 -23.00 9.38
N ILE A 487 5.84 -21.81 8.85
CA ILE A 487 5.84 -21.55 7.40
C ILE A 487 7.18 -20.93 7.04
N HIS A 488 7.84 -21.50 6.06
CA HIS A 488 9.06 -20.98 5.45
C HIS A 488 8.77 -20.76 3.97
N ALA A 489 8.97 -19.53 3.48
CA ALA A 489 8.80 -19.22 2.08
C ALA A 489 10.01 -18.46 1.54
N LEU A 490 10.58 -18.95 0.45
CA LEU A 490 11.68 -18.35 -0.28
C LEU A 490 11.18 -17.91 -1.66
N LYS A 491 11.44 -16.68 -2.06
CA LYS A 491 11.04 -16.15 -3.35
C LYS A 491 12.18 -15.37 -4.00
N LEU A 492 12.43 -15.64 -5.27
CA LEU A 492 13.38 -14.94 -6.13
C LEU A 492 12.62 -14.33 -7.30
N ASP A 493 12.71 -13.03 -7.46
CA ASP A 493 12.05 -12.27 -8.51
C ASP A 493 13.07 -11.49 -9.34
N PHE A 494 12.86 -11.45 -10.65
CA PHE A 494 13.57 -10.59 -11.58
C PHE A 494 12.58 -9.68 -12.30
N GLU A 495 12.88 -8.39 -12.34
CA GLU A 495 12.15 -7.41 -13.12
C GLU A 495 13.11 -6.83 -14.17
N LEU A 496 12.79 -7.06 -15.44
CA LEU A 496 13.69 -6.85 -16.57
C LEU A 496 13.01 -5.97 -17.61
N PRO A 497 13.05 -4.62 -17.44
CA PRO A 497 12.59 -3.69 -18.46
C PRO A 497 13.54 -3.68 -19.66
N PHE A 498 13.00 -4.01 -20.83
CA PHE A 498 13.64 -3.84 -22.13
C PHE A 498 12.95 -2.71 -22.90
N LYS A 499 13.55 -2.20 -23.97
CA LYS A 499 13.02 -1.08 -24.77
C LYS A 499 11.57 -1.29 -25.25
N ALA A 500 11.19 -2.52 -25.62
CA ALA A 500 9.88 -2.84 -26.18
C ALA A 500 9.06 -3.77 -25.31
N LEU A 501 9.63 -4.33 -24.26
CA LEU A 501 9.02 -5.39 -23.45
C LEU A 501 9.47 -5.26 -22.01
N HIS A 502 8.57 -5.33 -21.07
CA HIS A 502 8.86 -5.45 -19.65
C HIS A 502 8.60 -6.90 -19.21
N VAL A 503 9.62 -7.58 -18.77
CA VAL A 503 9.54 -8.98 -18.35
C VAL A 503 9.69 -9.07 -16.84
N GLU A 504 8.82 -9.85 -16.21
CA GLU A 504 8.90 -10.28 -14.81
C GLU A 504 8.97 -11.80 -14.80
N THR A 505 9.93 -12.37 -14.08
CA THR A 505 10.08 -13.81 -13.92
C THR A 505 10.63 -14.13 -12.55
N GLY A 506 10.35 -15.33 -12.08
CA GLY A 506 10.83 -15.72 -10.76
C GLY A 506 10.43 -17.13 -10.37
N ALA A 507 10.90 -17.52 -9.20
CA ALA A 507 10.60 -18.80 -8.57
C ALA A 507 10.29 -18.61 -7.08
N ALA A 508 9.45 -19.48 -6.55
CA ALA A 508 9.09 -19.49 -5.14
C ALA A 508 9.02 -20.93 -4.62
N TYR A 509 9.43 -21.10 -3.38
CA TYR A 509 9.28 -22.35 -2.65
C TYR A 509 8.71 -22.07 -1.27
N THR A 510 7.69 -22.84 -0.88
CA THR A 510 7.05 -22.71 0.43
C THR A 510 7.01 -24.08 1.11
N HIS A 511 7.42 -24.14 2.36
CA HIS A 511 7.26 -25.27 3.24
C HIS A 511 6.40 -24.91 4.44
N ILE A 512 5.34 -25.67 4.67
CA ILE A 512 4.40 -25.50 5.77
C ILE A 512 4.44 -26.75 6.63
N SER A 513 4.52 -26.58 7.93
CA SER A 513 4.39 -27.65 8.92
C SER A 513 3.37 -27.25 9.98
N ASN A 514 2.37 -28.08 10.17
CA ASN A 514 1.37 -27.95 11.22
C ASN A 514 1.35 -29.19 12.10
N ARG A 515 1.38 -29.01 13.41
CA ARG A 515 1.11 -30.07 14.38
C ARG A 515 0.05 -29.60 15.37
N SER A 516 -1.03 -30.34 15.45
CA SER A 516 -2.18 -30.04 16.27
C SER A 516 -2.52 -31.23 17.18
N GLY A 517 -2.80 -30.98 18.44
CA GLY A 517 -3.25 -31.98 19.42
C GLY A 517 -4.48 -31.50 20.18
N ILE A 518 -5.42 -32.39 20.45
CA ILE A 518 -6.57 -32.15 21.33
C ILE A 518 -6.72 -33.27 22.34
N VAL A 519 -6.99 -32.90 23.58
CA VAL A 519 -7.38 -33.81 24.68
C VAL A 519 -8.78 -33.41 25.12
N VAL A 520 -9.68 -34.35 25.05
CA VAL A 520 -11.07 -34.24 25.53
C VAL A 520 -11.24 -35.08 26.77
N GLU A 521 -11.81 -34.49 27.80
CA GLU A 521 -12.05 -35.12 29.09
C GLU A 521 -13.53 -34.94 29.47
N ASN A 522 -14.18 -36.03 29.92
CA ASN A 522 -15.53 -36.01 30.46
C ASN A 522 -15.48 -36.18 31.98
N ARG A 523 -16.38 -35.53 32.70
CA ARG A 523 -16.46 -35.69 34.14
C ARG A 523 -17.36 -36.82 34.50
N ALA A 524 -16.82 -37.85 35.17
CA ALA A 524 -17.58 -38.98 35.68
C ALA A 524 -17.20 -39.24 37.13
N ALA A 525 -18.17 -39.44 38.01
CA ALA A 525 -17.98 -39.63 39.46
C ALA A 525 -17.11 -38.56 40.15
N GLY A 526 -17.22 -37.31 39.67
CA GLY A 526 -16.45 -36.16 40.19
C GLY A 526 -15.02 -36.04 39.69
N GLN A 527 -14.55 -36.98 38.87
CA GLN A 527 -13.19 -36.97 38.30
C GLN A 527 -13.21 -36.70 36.78
N TRP A 528 -12.18 -36.05 36.27
CA TRP A 528 -11.96 -35.86 34.84
C TRP A 528 -11.31 -37.12 34.23
N ILE A 529 -11.99 -37.74 33.28
CA ILE A 529 -11.53 -38.92 32.55
C ILE A 529 -11.31 -38.58 31.12
N THR A 530 -10.09 -38.86 30.61
CA THR A 530 -9.72 -38.62 29.18
C THR A 530 -10.53 -39.53 28.28
N ASN A 531 -11.23 -38.92 27.32
CA ASN A 531 -11.92 -39.64 26.24
C ASN A 531 -10.94 -39.86 25.09
N THR A 532 -10.35 -41.05 25.00
CA THR A 532 -9.35 -41.42 24.00
C THR A 532 -9.94 -41.48 22.59
N ASN A 533 -11.23 -41.69 22.42
CA ASN A 533 -11.91 -41.75 21.12
C ASN A 533 -12.07 -40.33 20.50
N GLU A 534 -12.08 -39.31 21.32
CA GLU A 534 -12.26 -37.92 20.91
C GLU A 534 -10.96 -37.10 21.01
N SER A 535 -9.95 -37.63 21.69
CA SER A 535 -8.60 -37.07 21.77
C SER A 535 -7.79 -37.47 20.56
N ASN A 536 -6.99 -36.53 20.01
CA ASN A 536 -6.29 -36.76 18.75
C ASN A 536 -4.98 -35.95 18.64
N ASP A 537 -3.99 -36.48 17.93
CA ASP A 537 -2.73 -35.77 17.53
C ASP A 537 -2.56 -35.93 16.03
N PHE A 538 -2.52 -34.81 15.33
CA PHE A 538 -2.46 -34.71 13.87
C PHE A 538 -1.26 -33.86 13.42
N GLY A 539 -0.51 -34.37 12.47
CA GLY A 539 0.59 -33.69 11.79
C GLY A 539 0.27 -33.49 10.32
N TYR A 540 0.56 -32.31 9.79
CA TYR A 540 0.41 -32.00 8.37
C TYR A 540 1.62 -31.24 7.87
N SER A 541 2.11 -31.61 6.71
CA SER A 541 3.15 -30.90 5.99
C SER A 541 2.75 -30.65 4.54
N GLU A 542 3.10 -29.49 4.04
CA GLU A 542 2.87 -29.10 2.65
C GLU A 542 4.13 -28.43 2.09
N HIS A 543 4.46 -28.80 0.87
CA HIS A 543 5.50 -28.16 0.08
C HIS A 543 4.91 -27.67 -1.23
N SER A 544 5.26 -26.49 -1.62
CA SER A 544 4.83 -25.89 -2.88
C SER A 544 6.01 -25.24 -3.58
N ALA A 545 6.27 -25.65 -4.82
CA ALA A 545 7.24 -25.05 -5.70
C ALA A 545 6.54 -24.37 -6.87
N ALA A 546 6.93 -23.16 -7.19
CA ALA A 546 6.33 -22.38 -8.25
C ALA A 546 7.37 -21.66 -9.09
N SER A 547 7.08 -21.50 -10.38
CA SER A 547 7.79 -20.60 -11.27
C SER A 547 6.79 -19.78 -12.07
N TYR A 548 7.19 -18.57 -12.46
CA TYR A 548 6.32 -17.72 -13.25
C TYR A 548 7.11 -16.91 -14.28
N PHE A 549 6.41 -16.54 -15.33
CA PHE A 549 6.86 -15.60 -16.35
C PHE A 549 5.71 -14.66 -16.70
N SER A 550 5.98 -13.38 -16.79
CA SER A 550 5.03 -12.35 -17.20
C SER A 550 5.72 -11.37 -18.13
N ALA A 551 5.01 -10.96 -19.19
CA ALA A 551 5.50 -10.01 -20.16
C ALA A 551 4.46 -8.90 -20.37
N ARG A 552 4.90 -7.65 -20.28
CA ARG A 552 4.08 -6.46 -20.55
C ARG A 552 4.66 -5.68 -21.71
N ARG A 553 3.78 -5.23 -22.62
CA ARG A 553 4.14 -4.44 -23.78
C ARG A 553 3.13 -3.33 -24.03
N ASP A 554 3.65 -2.16 -24.40
CA ASP A 554 2.85 -1.08 -24.94
C ASP A 554 2.65 -1.33 -26.45
N LEU A 555 1.39 -1.52 -26.85
CA LEU A 555 0.96 -1.74 -28.24
C LEU A 555 0.49 -0.39 -28.83
N GLY A 556 1.47 0.44 -29.18
CA GLY A 556 1.24 1.83 -29.59
C GLY A 556 1.02 2.76 -28.38
N LYS A 557 0.38 3.91 -28.59
CA LYS A 557 0.22 4.96 -27.56
C LYS A 557 -0.98 4.74 -26.63
N ARG A 558 -1.90 3.84 -26.99
CA ARG A 558 -3.22 3.73 -26.35
C ARG A 558 -3.53 2.36 -25.75
N LEU A 559 -2.82 1.32 -26.15
CA LEU A 559 -3.09 -0.05 -25.73
C LEU A 559 -1.86 -0.61 -25.00
N ARG A 560 -2.08 -1.17 -23.84
CA ARG A 560 -1.13 -1.96 -23.07
C ARG A 560 -1.64 -3.38 -22.89
N ALA A 561 -0.76 -4.34 -23.04
CA ALA A 561 -1.04 -5.74 -22.78
C ALA A 561 -0.02 -6.33 -21.81
N GLN A 562 -0.48 -7.16 -20.90
CA GLN A 562 0.34 -7.97 -20.02
C GLN A 562 -0.21 -9.38 -20.01
N ALA A 563 0.62 -10.36 -20.32
CA ALA A 563 0.29 -11.76 -20.25
C ALA A 563 1.28 -12.47 -19.31
N GLY A 564 0.78 -13.39 -18.53
CA GLY A 564 1.61 -14.13 -17.57
C GLY A 564 1.17 -15.59 -17.45
N LEU A 565 2.11 -16.43 -17.09
CA LEU A 565 1.88 -17.85 -16.81
C LEU A 565 2.64 -18.22 -15.54
N ARG A 566 1.95 -18.87 -14.63
CA ARG A 566 2.50 -19.42 -13.42
C ARG A 566 2.28 -20.93 -13.39
N TYR A 567 3.29 -21.67 -13.06
CA TYR A 567 3.23 -23.10 -12.79
C TYR A 567 3.44 -23.35 -11.31
N GLU A 568 2.58 -24.16 -10.67
CA GLU A 568 2.73 -24.60 -9.29
C GLU A 568 2.67 -26.12 -9.20
N TYR A 569 3.58 -26.70 -8.42
CA TYR A 569 3.57 -28.08 -8.01
C TYR A 569 3.50 -28.15 -6.48
N THR A 570 2.51 -28.86 -5.96
CA THR A 570 2.27 -28.99 -4.51
C THR A 570 2.23 -30.47 -4.13
N TRP A 571 2.86 -30.81 -3.02
CA TRP A 571 2.71 -32.11 -2.39
C TRP A 571 2.43 -31.95 -0.90
N THR A 572 1.53 -32.79 -0.39
CA THR A 572 1.02 -32.71 0.98
C THR A 572 1.16 -34.08 1.65
N HIS A 573 1.38 -34.07 2.94
CA HIS A 573 1.42 -35.26 3.77
C HIS A 573 0.75 -34.97 5.12
N GLY A 574 -0.35 -35.72 5.40
CA GLY A 574 -1.05 -35.70 6.67
C GLY A 574 -0.84 -37.03 7.40
N ARG A 575 -0.61 -36.97 8.71
CA ARG A 575 -0.50 -38.15 9.58
C ARG A 575 -1.29 -37.93 10.87
N GLN A 576 -2.22 -38.84 11.10
CA GLN A 576 -2.94 -38.93 12.37
C GLN A 576 -2.17 -39.84 13.30
N HIS A 577 -1.49 -39.29 14.28
CA HIS A 577 -0.60 -40.05 15.18
C HIS A 577 -1.37 -41.01 16.09
N THR A 578 -2.62 -40.66 16.44
CA THR A 578 -3.47 -41.48 17.32
C THR A 578 -3.93 -42.78 16.65
N THR A 579 -4.28 -42.76 15.37
CA THR A 579 -4.80 -43.93 14.63
C THR A 579 -3.78 -44.51 13.67
N GLY A 580 -2.62 -43.85 13.45
CA GLY A 580 -1.61 -44.25 12.47
C GLY A 580 -1.99 -43.99 11.01
N GLN A 581 -3.17 -43.40 10.74
CA GLN A 581 -3.59 -43.11 9.36
C GLN A 581 -2.74 -42.02 8.73
N THR A 582 -2.44 -42.20 7.44
CA THR A 582 -1.71 -41.22 6.62
C THR A 582 -2.48 -40.88 5.37
N ASN A 583 -2.40 -39.64 4.96
CA ASN A 583 -2.94 -39.15 3.70
C ASN A 583 -1.85 -38.35 2.97
N SER A 584 -1.59 -38.69 1.72
CA SER A 584 -0.62 -37.98 0.87
C SER A 584 -1.28 -37.61 -0.45
N ASN A 585 -1.07 -36.39 -0.90
CA ASN A 585 -1.60 -35.90 -2.15
C ASN A 585 -0.55 -35.06 -2.88
N HIS A 586 -0.61 -35.03 -4.21
CA HIS A 586 0.21 -34.16 -5.04
C HIS A 586 -0.57 -33.69 -6.26
N TYR A 587 -0.35 -32.45 -6.65
CA TYR A 587 -1.00 -31.88 -7.82
C TYR A 587 -0.14 -30.78 -8.43
N SER A 588 -0.30 -30.58 -9.72
CA SER A 588 0.36 -29.52 -10.48
C SER A 588 -0.62 -28.81 -11.39
N ARG A 589 -0.42 -27.52 -11.59
CA ARG A 589 -1.29 -26.74 -12.47
C ARG A 589 -0.63 -25.47 -13.03
N LEU A 590 -1.10 -25.07 -14.20
CA LEU A 590 -0.78 -23.81 -14.84
C LEU A 590 -1.88 -22.80 -14.56
N PHE A 591 -1.46 -21.57 -14.22
CA PHE A 591 -2.32 -20.43 -13.92
C PHE A 591 -2.01 -19.28 -14.89
N PRO A 592 -2.73 -19.18 -16.00
CA PRO A 592 -2.59 -18.08 -16.94
C PRO A 592 -3.21 -16.80 -16.38
N THR A 593 -2.63 -15.66 -16.75
CA THR A 593 -3.18 -14.32 -16.49
C THR A 593 -3.08 -13.47 -17.75
N LEU A 594 -4.10 -12.64 -18.00
CA LEU A 594 -4.11 -11.68 -19.09
C LEU A 594 -4.70 -10.36 -18.60
N HIS A 595 -4.00 -9.28 -18.89
CA HIS A 595 -4.47 -7.91 -18.63
C HIS A 595 -4.31 -7.07 -19.89
N LEU A 596 -5.36 -6.38 -20.27
CA LEU A 596 -5.37 -5.42 -21.37
C LEU A 596 -5.86 -4.08 -20.82
N SER A 597 -5.22 -3.00 -21.19
CA SER A 597 -5.63 -1.64 -20.84
C SER A 597 -5.62 -0.78 -22.09
N TRP A 598 -6.77 -0.27 -22.45
CA TRP A 598 -6.97 0.58 -23.62
C TRP A 598 -7.41 1.97 -23.18
N GLN A 599 -6.70 2.99 -23.66
CA GLN A 599 -6.99 4.39 -23.42
C GLN A 599 -7.51 5.06 -24.70
N PRO A 600 -8.82 4.99 -24.99
CA PRO A 600 -9.39 5.55 -26.21
C PRO A 600 -9.18 7.06 -26.32
N HIS A 601 -9.36 7.77 -25.21
CA HIS A 601 -9.18 9.21 -25.07
C HIS A 601 -8.46 9.54 -23.75
N GLU A 602 -7.96 10.76 -23.64
CA GLU A 602 -7.35 11.23 -22.40
C GLU A 602 -8.32 11.15 -21.21
N GLY A 603 -7.92 10.51 -20.13
CA GLY A 603 -8.73 10.31 -18.93
C GLY A 603 -9.69 9.11 -18.99
N HIS A 604 -9.90 8.46 -20.14
CA HIS A 604 -10.77 7.28 -20.28
C HIS A 604 -9.93 6.01 -20.40
N VAL A 605 -10.12 5.06 -19.50
CA VAL A 605 -9.40 3.77 -19.52
C VAL A 605 -10.42 2.65 -19.49
N VAL A 606 -10.28 1.70 -20.41
CA VAL A 606 -10.99 0.42 -20.43
C VAL A 606 -9.98 -0.68 -20.18
N GLY A 607 -10.22 -1.52 -19.19
CA GLY A 607 -9.37 -2.65 -18.84
C GLY A 607 -10.10 -3.98 -18.96
N LEU A 608 -9.42 -5.01 -19.44
CA LEU A 608 -9.86 -6.39 -19.39
C LEU A 608 -8.83 -7.20 -18.61
N ALA A 609 -9.26 -7.98 -17.63
CA ALA A 609 -8.41 -8.86 -16.86
C ALA A 609 -9.04 -10.25 -16.74
N VAL A 610 -8.23 -11.30 -16.90
CA VAL A 610 -8.64 -12.70 -16.77
C VAL A 610 -7.56 -13.46 -16.03
N ASN A 611 -7.94 -14.31 -15.07
CA ASN A 611 -7.03 -15.25 -14.43
C ASN A 611 -7.70 -16.58 -14.05
N CYS A 612 -6.86 -17.56 -13.75
CA CYS A 612 -7.22 -18.77 -13.02
C CYS A 612 -6.56 -18.75 -11.66
N GLY A 613 -7.24 -19.28 -10.63
CA GLY A 613 -6.77 -19.33 -9.27
C GLY A 613 -7.00 -20.69 -8.61
N ILE A 614 -6.43 -20.88 -7.42
CA ILE A 614 -6.58 -22.06 -6.57
C ILE A 614 -6.97 -21.62 -5.17
N GLY A 615 -7.90 -22.34 -4.53
CA GLY A 615 -8.23 -22.22 -3.12
C GLY A 615 -7.84 -23.49 -2.39
N ARG A 616 -6.81 -23.42 -1.55
CA ARG A 616 -6.40 -24.57 -0.72
C ARG A 616 -7.25 -24.61 0.55
N PRO A 617 -7.62 -25.82 1.05
CA PRO A 617 -8.34 -25.92 2.31
C PRO A 617 -7.55 -25.32 3.47
N ASN A 618 -8.23 -24.71 4.42
CA ASN A 618 -7.63 -24.25 5.67
C ASN A 618 -7.12 -25.45 6.48
N PHE A 619 -6.05 -25.25 7.24
CA PHE A 619 -5.48 -26.32 8.08
C PHE A 619 -6.46 -26.79 9.16
N ASN A 620 -7.33 -25.88 9.67
CA ASN A 620 -8.37 -26.26 10.61
C ASN A 620 -9.45 -27.14 9.96
N ASP A 621 -9.75 -26.91 8.67
CA ASP A 621 -10.73 -27.71 7.92
C ASP A 621 -10.20 -29.12 7.58
N LEU A 622 -8.88 -29.26 7.49
CA LEU A 622 -8.21 -30.56 7.29
C LEU A 622 -8.04 -31.36 8.59
N ASN A 623 -8.13 -30.70 9.73
CA ASN A 623 -7.86 -31.31 11.03
C ASN A 623 -9.10 -32.07 11.55
N PRO A 624 -9.07 -33.41 11.70
CA PRO A 624 -10.24 -34.21 12.08
C PRO A 624 -10.61 -34.09 13.57
N PHE A 625 -10.24 -32.99 14.22
CA PHE A 625 -10.58 -32.78 15.64
C PHE A 625 -12.03 -32.38 15.82
N ARG A 626 -12.61 -32.79 16.94
CA ARG A 626 -13.92 -32.32 17.38
C ARG A 626 -13.73 -31.04 18.21
N SER A 627 -14.14 -29.90 17.66
CA SER A 627 -14.20 -28.63 18.38
C SER A 627 -15.61 -28.44 18.94
N TYR A 628 -15.74 -28.55 20.24
CA TYR A 628 -17.03 -28.50 20.93
C TYR A 628 -17.46 -27.06 21.17
N THR A 629 -18.73 -26.79 20.83
CA THR A 629 -19.43 -25.55 21.19
C THR A 629 -20.35 -25.77 22.39
N THR A 630 -20.94 -26.95 22.46
CA THR A 630 -21.66 -27.50 23.60
C THR A 630 -21.34 -28.98 23.69
N VAL A 631 -21.74 -29.68 24.70
CA VAL A 631 -21.51 -31.17 24.82
C VAL A 631 -22.12 -31.97 23.67
N THR A 632 -23.16 -31.45 22.99
CA THR A 632 -23.84 -32.10 21.86
C THR A 632 -23.57 -31.43 20.51
N ASN A 633 -22.92 -30.27 20.47
CA ASN A 633 -22.66 -29.55 19.24
C ASN A 633 -21.16 -29.40 19.03
N TYR A 634 -20.66 -29.99 17.94
CA TYR A 634 -19.25 -29.84 17.58
C TYR A 634 -19.06 -29.68 16.07
N VAL A 635 -17.92 -29.16 15.71
CA VAL A 635 -17.42 -29.14 14.34
C VAL A 635 -16.19 -30.05 14.24
N THR A 636 -16.02 -30.73 13.08
CA THR A 636 -14.86 -31.57 12.80
C THR A 636 -14.32 -31.24 11.41
N GLY A 637 -13.02 -31.25 11.24
CA GLY A 637 -12.41 -31.11 9.92
C GLY A 637 -12.47 -32.39 9.11
N ASN A 638 -12.06 -32.29 7.84
CA ASN A 638 -12.04 -33.37 6.87
C ASN A 638 -10.67 -33.45 6.18
N PRO A 639 -9.81 -34.42 6.52
CA PRO A 639 -8.47 -34.55 5.92
C PRO A 639 -8.48 -34.95 4.43
N GLN A 640 -9.65 -35.28 3.87
CA GLN A 640 -9.79 -35.64 2.46
C GLN A 640 -10.14 -34.44 1.56
N LEU A 641 -10.21 -33.24 2.12
CA LEU A 641 -10.47 -32.04 1.33
C LEU A 641 -9.36 -31.83 0.28
N THR A 642 -9.80 -31.45 -0.89
CA THR A 642 -8.94 -31.12 -2.04
C THR A 642 -9.09 -29.65 -2.40
N ALA A 643 -8.17 -29.13 -3.22
CA ALA A 643 -8.16 -27.75 -3.63
C ALA A 643 -9.35 -27.39 -4.52
N ALA A 644 -9.89 -26.20 -4.30
CA ALA A 644 -10.88 -25.54 -5.17
C ALA A 644 -10.16 -24.78 -6.31
N TYR A 645 -10.87 -24.52 -7.39
CA TYR A 645 -10.34 -23.75 -8.54
C TYR A 645 -11.30 -22.65 -8.94
N THR A 646 -10.74 -21.51 -9.32
CA THR A 646 -11.53 -20.37 -9.78
C THR A 646 -11.07 -19.86 -11.15
N ARG A 647 -12.00 -19.24 -11.87
CA ARG A 647 -11.76 -18.51 -13.12
C ARG A 647 -12.44 -17.17 -12.98
N ASN A 648 -11.68 -16.11 -13.12
CA ASN A 648 -12.17 -14.74 -13.00
C ASN A 648 -11.98 -13.99 -14.29
N ALA A 649 -12.99 -13.20 -14.66
CA ALA A 649 -12.94 -12.26 -15.76
C ALA A 649 -13.53 -10.92 -15.32
N GLU A 650 -12.87 -9.82 -15.66
CA GLU A 650 -13.31 -8.47 -15.34
C GLU A 650 -13.12 -7.54 -16.52
N LEU A 651 -14.14 -6.76 -16.82
CA LEU A 651 -14.08 -5.62 -17.74
C LEU A 651 -14.32 -4.36 -16.92
N ASN A 652 -13.34 -3.48 -16.87
CA ASN A 652 -13.43 -2.25 -16.08
C ASN A 652 -13.37 -1.01 -16.97
N TYR A 653 -14.00 0.08 -16.51
CA TYR A 653 -13.99 1.39 -17.14
C TYR A 653 -13.78 2.48 -16.11
N ASN A 654 -12.84 3.38 -16.39
CA ASN A 654 -12.55 4.57 -15.60
C ASN A 654 -12.64 5.81 -16.49
N ASN A 655 -13.48 6.79 -16.12
CA ASN A 655 -13.61 8.03 -16.88
C ASN A 655 -12.62 9.13 -16.48
N GLY A 656 -11.71 8.84 -15.53
CA GLY A 656 -10.73 9.81 -14.98
C GLY A 656 -11.35 11.00 -14.22
N ARG A 657 -12.67 11.05 -14.07
CA ARG A 657 -13.46 12.13 -13.42
C ARG A 657 -14.22 11.64 -12.19
N GLY A 658 -13.91 10.42 -11.72
CA GLY A 658 -14.49 9.86 -10.50
C GLY A 658 -15.41 8.65 -10.71
N LEU A 659 -15.86 8.34 -11.92
CA LEU A 659 -16.67 7.15 -12.20
C LEU A 659 -15.75 5.96 -12.53
N TYR A 660 -15.97 4.85 -11.84
CA TYR A 660 -15.35 3.56 -12.09
C TYR A 660 -16.41 2.46 -12.11
N LEU A 661 -16.43 1.67 -13.19
CA LEU A 661 -17.36 0.57 -13.42
C LEU A 661 -16.59 -0.71 -13.57
N VAL A 662 -17.13 -1.83 -13.06
CA VAL A 662 -16.56 -3.16 -13.23
C VAL A 662 -17.68 -4.14 -13.51
N LEU A 663 -17.66 -4.74 -14.69
CA LEU A 663 -18.42 -5.94 -15.01
C LEU A 663 -17.53 -7.14 -14.72
N TYR A 664 -17.99 -8.07 -13.92
CA TYR A 664 -17.20 -9.22 -13.50
C TYR A 664 -17.97 -10.54 -13.59
N ASN A 665 -17.22 -11.60 -13.83
CA ASN A 665 -17.67 -12.98 -13.67
C ASN A 665 -16.65 -13.75 -12.84
N ASP A 666 -17.14 -14.50 -11.87
CA ASP A 666 -16.38 -15.37 -10.99
C ASP A 666 -17.00 -16.76 -11.00
N HIS A 667 -16.23 -17.75 -11.46
CA HIS A 667 -16.62 -19.14 -11.51
C HIS A 667 -15.74 -19.95 -10.57
N GLY A 668 -16.38 -20.57 -9.55
CA GLY A 668 -15.71 -21.47 -8.60
C GLY A 668 -16.13 -22.93 -8.84
N SER A 669 -15.18 -23.83 -8.67
CA SER A 669 -15.40 -25.27 -8.77
C SER A 669 -14.71 -26.03 -7.67
N ASN A 670 -15.35 -27.09 -7.18
CA ASN A 670 -14.87 -27.94 -6.09
C ASN A 670 -14.61 -27.14 -4.77
N GLU A 671 -15.38 -26.10 -4.54
CA GLU A 671 -15.26 -25.30 -3.32
C GLU A 671 -15.70 -26.09 -2.09
N THR A 672 -15.15 -25.68 -0.95
CA THR A 672 -15.50 -26.23 0.34
C THR A 672 -16.80 -25.60 0.82
N GLY A 673 -17.84 -26.42 0.96
CA GLY A 673 -19.10 -26.08 1.62
C GLY A 673 -19.11 -26.57 3.07
N TRP A 674 -20.11 -26.15 3.83
CA TRP A 674 -20.26 -26.50 5.25
C TRP A 674 -21.46 -27.41 5.46
N ASN A 675 -21.20 -28.70 5.64
CA ASN A 675 -22.23 -29.71 5.90
C ASN A 675 -22.63 -29.66 7.37
N VAL A 676 -23.96 -29.82 7.67
CA VAL A 676 -24.48 -29.91 9.02
C VAL A 676 -25.37 -31.16 9.11
N ALA A 677 -25.10 -32.02 10.06
CA ALA A 677 -25.89 -33.24 10.30
C ALA A 677 -26.37 -33.29 11.73
N PHE A 678 -27.53 -33.95 11.94
CA PHE A 678 -28.10 -34.22 13.25
C PHE A 678 -28.15 -35.72 13.49
N GLY A 679 -27.63 -36.15 14.65
CA GLY A 679 -27.75 -37.52 15.14
C GLY A 679 -29.12 -37.77 15.76
N THR A 680 -29.49 -39.03 15.93
CA THR A 680 -30.72 -39.46 16.63
C THR A 680 -30.70 -39.13 18.12
N ASP A 681 -29.52 -38.90 18.67
CA ASP A 681 -29.24 -38.51 20.05
C ASP A 681 -29.30 -36.96 20.28
N GLY A 682 -29.68 -36.20 19.25
CA GLY A 682 -29.70 -34.74 19.27
C GLY A 682 -28.33 -34.11 19.06
N THR A 683 -27.28 -34.90 18.75
CA THR A 683 -25.96 -34.38 18.44
C THR A 683 -25.97 -33.62 17.09
N GLN A 684 -25.40 -32.43 17.06
CA GLN A 684 -25.20 -31.63 15.85
C GLN A 684 -23.73 -31.65 15.45
N VAL A 685 -23.45 -32.04 14.22
CA VAL A 685 -22.09 -32.10 13.65
C VAL A 685 -21.98 -31.20 12.46
N GLY A 686 -21.05 -30.27 12.51
CA GLY A 686 -20.64 -29.49 11.35
C GLY A 686 -19.34 -30.02 10.76
N SER A 687 -19.25 -30.12 9.44
CA SER A 687 -18.01 -30.56 8.77
C SER A 687 -17.86 -29.93 7.39
N PRO A 688 -16.62 -29.58 6.97
CA PRO A 688 -16.34 -29.08 5.63
C PRO A 688 -16.36 -30.24 4.62
N VAL A 689 -16.95 -29.99 3.45
CA VAL A 689 -17.02 -30.95 2.32
C VAL A 689 -16.70 -30.21 1.02
N ASN A 690 -16.04 -30.90 0.09
CA ASN A 690 -15.88 -30.37 -1.28
C ASN A 690 -17.18 -30.54 -2.08
N GLY A 691 -17.24 -29.93 -3.28
CA GLY A 691 -18.31 -30.16 -4.26
C GLY A 691 -19.26 -29.00 -4.42
N VAL A 692 -18.97 -27.83 -3.86
CA VAL A 692 -19.72 -26.61 -4.20
C VAL A 692 -19.14 -26.00 -5.47
N ARG A 693 -20.01 -25.64 -6.42
CA ARG A 693 -19.71 -24.87 -7.62
C ARG A 693 -20.52 -23.59 -7.57
N HIS A 694 -19.93 -22.49 -7.97
CA HIS A 694 -20.67 -21.25 -8.10
C HIS A 694 -20.34 -20.50 -9.38
N ASP A 695 -21.33 -19.74 -9.86
CA ASP A 695 -21.20 -18.72 -10.89
C ASP A 695 -21.74 -17.41 -10.34
N LYS A 696 -20.93 -16.38 -10.33
CA LYS A 696 -21.32 -15.04 -9.89
C LYS A 696 -20.97 -14.05 -10.98
N SER A 697 -21.98 -13.39 -11.55
CA SER A 697 -21.81 -12.32 -12.55
C SER A 697 -22.44 -11.05 -12.01
N GLY A 698 -21.73 -9.93 -12.12
CA GLY A 698 -22.22 -8.68 -11.56
C GLY A 698 -21.60 -7.43 -12.15
N LEU A 699 -22.25 -6.32 -11.83
CA LEU A 699 -21.80 -4.97 -12.13
C LEU A 699 -21.58 -4.23 -10.81
N TYR A 700 -20.36 -3.74 -10.61
CA TYR A 700 -20.01 -2.81 -9.54
C TYR A 700 -19.75 -1.42 -10.13
N SER A 701 -20.25 -0.41 -9.48
CA SER A 701 -20.08 1.00 -9.84
C SER A 701 -19.65 1.80 -8.62
N THR A 702 -18.68 2.68 -8.78
CA THR A 702 -18.36 3.68 -7.78
C THR A 702 -18.13 5.04 -8.43
N TYR A 703 -18.59 6.08 -7.74
CA TYR A 703 -18.42 7.48 -8.12
C TYR A 703 -17.83 8.24 -6.93
N ASN A 704 -16.68 8.88 -7.11
CA ASN A 704 -16.01 9.68 -6.08
C ASN A 704 -15.61 11.04 -6.66
N ARG A 705 -16.23 12.11 -6.17
CA ARG A 705 -15.96 13.46 -6.65
C ARG A 705 -16.16 14.52 -5.57
N ASN A 706 -15.31 15.54 -5.63
CA ASN A 706 -15.57 16.79 -4.91
C ASN A 706 -16.62 17.59 -5.70
N LEU A 707 -17.87 17.57 -5.24
CA LEU A 707 -18.95 18.35 -5.85
C LEU A 707 -18.75 19.84 -5.61
N LEU A 708 -18.30 20.19 -4.40
CA LEU A 708 -17.97 21.55 -3.98
C LEU A 708 -16.57 21.55 -3.34
N SER A 709 -15.98 22.71 -3.12
CA SER A 709 -14.67 22.82 -2.48
C SER A 709 -14.64 22.29 -1.04
N TRP A 710 -15.81 22.18 -0.40
CA TRP A 710 -16.02 21.70 0.97
C TRP A 710 -16.79 20.38 1.05
N LEU A 711 -17.31 19.84 -0.08
CA LEU A 711 -18.12 18.62 -0.11
C LEU A 711 -17.52 17.60 -1.07
N ASN A 712 -17.15 16.43 -0.53
CA ASN A 712 -16.86 15.22 -1.30
C ASN A 712 -18.01 14.22 -1.18
N VAL A 713 -18.40 13.66 -2.31
CA VAL A 713 -19.41 12.59 -2.39
C VAL A 713 -18.77 11.36 -2.99
N GLN A 714 -18.87 10.26 -2.27
CA GLN A 714 -18.57 8.93 -2.77
C GLN A 714 -19.86 8.12 -2.75
N ALA A 715 -20.21 7.49 -3.86
CA ALA A 715 -21.36 6.60 -3.99
C ALA A 715 -20.90 5.29 -4.61
N GLU A 716 -21.49 4.19 -4.19
CA GLU A 716 -21.24 2.87 -4.75
C GLU A 716 -22.51 2.07 -4.90
N ALA A 717 -22.55 1.20 -5.89
CA ALA A 717 -23.62 0.26 -6.12
C ALA A 717 -23.07 -1.02 -6.71
N GLU A 718 -23.61 -2.15 -6.28
CA GLU A 718 -23.32 -3.48 -6.81
C GLU A 718 -24.62 -4.21 -7.05
N VAL A 719 -24.72 -4.85 -8.20
CA VAL A 719 -25.78 -5.81 -8.52
C VAL A 719 -25.16 -7.04 -9.13
N TYR A 720 -25.50 -8.20 -8.66
CA TYR A 720 -24.99 -9.46 -9.18
C TYR A 720 -26.03 -10.58 -9.13
N TYR A 721 -25.93 -11.51 -10.03
CA TYR A 721 -26.62 -12.79 -9.96
C TYR A 721 -25.63 -13.86 -9.49
N HIS A 722 -26.05 -14.62 -8.49
CA HIS A 722 -25.30 -15.72 -7.91
C HIS A 722 -26.06 -17.02 -8.12
N ASN A 723 -25.35 -18.05 -8.56
CA ASN A 723 -25.88 -19.38 -8.74
C ASN A 723 -24.89 -20.40 -8.18
N ALA A 724 -25.26 -21.09 -7.10
CA ALA A 724 -24.43 -22.11 -6.47
C ALA A 724 -25.14 -23.47 -6.51
N HIS A 725 -24.36 -24.46 -6.88
CA HIS A 725 -24.77 -25.87 -6.90
C HIS A 725 -23.92 -26.65 -5.91
N ALA A 726 -24.55 -27.51 -5.12
CA ALA A 726 -23.88 -28.45 -4.24
C ALA A 726 -23.97 -29.85 -4.82
N ASP A 727 -22.87 -30.60 -4.80
CA ASP A 727 -22.84 -31.98 -5.27
C ASP A 727 -23.56 -32.90 -4.29
N ALA A 728 -23.96 -34.08 -4.75
CA ALA A 728 -24.76 -35.06 -3.98
C ALA A 728 -24.02 -35.66 -2.75
N LEU A 729 -22.73 -35.39 -2.59
CA LEU A 729 -21.93 -35.83 -1.44
C LEU A 729 -22.18 -34.99 -0.17
N SER A 730 -22.89 -33.88 -0.30
CA SER A 730 -23.25 -33.02 0.82
C SER A 730 -24.77 -32.98 1.02
N ASN A 731 -25.20 -32.62 2.22
CA ASN A 731 -26.62 -32.33 2.46
C ASN A 731 -27.01 -30.88 2.17
N LEU A 732 -26.10 -30.11 1.56
CA LEU A 732 -26.33 -28.73 1.12
C LEU A 732 -27.30 -28.70 -0.05
N GLN A 733 -28.22 -27.74 -0.05
CA GLN A 733 -29.06 -27.46 -1.21
C GLN A 733 -28.50 -26.30 -2.04
N SER A 734 -28.67 -26.41 -3.36
CA SER A 734 -28.31 -25.36 -4.31
C SER A 734 -29.05 -24.05 -3.99
N MET A 735 -28.39 -22.93 -4.23
CA MET A 735 -28.95 -21.61 -3.95
C MET A 735 -28.62 -20.62 -5.08
N HIS A 736 -29.60 -19.83 -5.47
CA HIS A 736 -29.43 -18.79 -6.49
C HIS A 736 -30.23 -17.55 -6.15
N GLY A 737 -29.81 -16.43 -6.71
CA GLY A 737 -30.55 -15.18 -6.54
C GLY A 737 -29.73 -13.91 -6.86
N TRP A 738 -30.44 -12.78 -6.79
CA TRP A 738 -29.88 -11.47 -7.01
C TRP A 738 -29.37 -10.86 -5.69
N GLY A 739 -28.07 -10.57 -5.65
CA GLY A 739 -27.47 -9.73 -4.62
C GLY A 739 -27.45 -8.28 -5.08
N ARG A 740 -27.73 -7.36 -4.14
CA ARG A 740 -27.74 -5.92 -4.41
C ARG A 740 -27.19 -5.16 -3.22
N ARG A 741 -26.33 -4.22 -3.47
CA ARG A 741 -25.74 -3.31 -2.48
C ARG A 741 -25.76 -1.89 -2.98
N VAL A 742 -26.03 -0.93 -2.11
CA VAL A 742 -25.82 0.49 -2.32
C VAL A 742 -25.09 1.07 -1.13
N GLY A 743 -24.26 2.05 -1.36
CA GLY A 743 -23.54 2.70 -0.27
C GLY A 743 -22.95 4.04 -0.68
N GLY A 744 -22.42 4.75 0.30
CA GLY A 744 -21.74 5.99 0.03
C GLY A 744 -21.24 6.70 1.27
N THR A 745 -20.38 7.67 1.01
CA THR A 745 -19.79 8.56 2.02
C THR A 745 -19.99 10.01 1.60
N LEU A 746 -20.52 10.80 2.52
CA LEU A 746 -20.50 12.26 2.45
C LEU A 746 -19.40 12.76 3.38
N ALA A 747 -18.44 13.52 2.85
CA ALA A 747 -17.38 14.12 3.64
C ALA A 747 -17.36 15.64 3.43
N LEU A 748 -17.36 16.37 4.55
CA LEU A 748 -17.55 17.82 4.62
C LEU A 748 -16.31 18.47 5.26
N MET A 749 -15.73 19.44 4.60
CA MET A 749 -14.75 20.35 5.20
C MET A 749 -15.48 21.51 5.84
N LEU A 750 -15.47 21.58 7.17
CA LEU A 750 -16.26 22.52 7.96
C LEU A 750 -15.55 23.87 8.16
N ASN A 751 -14.27 23.98 7.78
CA ASN A 751 -13.52 25.22 7.86
C ASN A 751 -12.62 25.47 6.63
N ALA A 752 -12.29 26.73 6.38
CA ALA A 752 -11.45 27.15 5.26
C ALA A 752 -10.01 26.61 5.34
N GLN A 753 -9.48 26.38 6.54
CA GLN A 753 -8.15 25.80 6.80
C GLN A 753 -8.09 24.30 6.50
N LYS A 754 -9.25 23.66 6.25
CA LYS A 754 -9.39 22.22 6.00
C LYS A 754 -8.84 21.35 7.14
N THR A 755 -8.94 21.84 8.36
CA THR A 755 -8.51 21.15 9.59
C THR A 755 -9.66 20.51 10.35
N LEU A 756 -10.92 20.79 9.97
CA LEU A 756 -12.12 20.19 10.55
C LEU A 756 -12.92 19.48 9.46
N VAL A 757 -13.02 18.17 9.57
CA VAL A 757 -13.68 17.29 8.59
C VAL A 757 -14.75 16.47 9.29
N ALA A 758 -15.99 16.51 8.78
CA ALA A 758 -17.05 15.60 9.16
C ALA A 758 -17.32 14.59 8.06
N SER A 759 -17.68 13.36 8.40
CA SER A 759 -18.07 12.35 7.43
C SER A 759 -19.21 11.48 7.94
N VAL A 760 -20.07 11.05 7.02
CA VAL A 760 -21.12 10.06 7.24
C VAL A 760 -21.02 9.04 6.13
N THR A 761 -20.95 7.75 6.51
CA THR A 761 -20.88 6.61 5.60
C THR A 761 -22.06 5.69 5.88
N CYS A 762 -22.82 5.33 4.84
CA CYS A 762 -23.91 4.39 4.92
C CYS A 762 -23.77 3.34 3.81
N HIS A 763 -23.92 2.06 4.18
CA HIS A 763 -24.00 0.95 3.25
C HIS A 763 -25.25 0.13 3.57
N HIS A 764 -25.98 -0.24 2.52
CA HIS A 764 -27.14 -1.10 2.62
C HIS A 764 -27.02 -2.28 1.65
N ASP A 765 -26.95 -3.49 2.19
CA ASP A 765 -27.12 -4.73 1.45
C ASP A 765 -28.62 -5.08 1.47
N PHE A 766 -29.30 -5.20 0.31
CA PHE A 766 -30.70 -5.66 0.26
C PHE A 766 -30.77 -7.16 0.48
N SER A 767 -29.89 -7.91 -0.15
CA SER A 767 -29.61 -9.33 0.09
C SER A 767 -28.23 -9.62 -0.49
N ALA A 768 -27.52 -10.57 0.10
CA ALA A 768 -26.24 -11.06 -0.39
C ALA A 768 -26.28 -12.60 -0.46
N TYR A 769 -25.53 -13.14 -1.41
CA TYR A 769 -25.40 -14.58 -1.59
C TYR A 769 -23.91 -14.95 -1.59
N TRP A 770 -23.59 -15.99 -0.85
CA TRP A 770 -22.26 -16.56 -0.78
C TRP A 770 -22.37 -18.08 -0.71
N GLN A 771 -21.83 -18.77 -1.73
CA GLN A 771 -22.02 -20.22 -1.87
C GLN A 771 -23.51 -20.60 -1.70
N THR A 772 -23.83 -21.52 -0.80
CA THR A 772 -25.20 -22.01 -0.52
C THR A 772 -25.89 -21.19 0.59
N ASN A 773 -25.38 -20.01 0.93
CA ASN A 773 -25.96 -19.17 1.98
C ASN A 773 -26.55 -17.87 1.41
N ARG A 774 -27.65 -17.43 1.99
CA ARG A 774 -28.27 -16.13 1.74
C ARG A 774 -28.22 -15.27 3.00
N THR A 775 -27.69 -14.07 2.89
CA THR A 775 -27.76 -13.04 3.94
C THR A 775 -28.90 -12.09 3.63
N GLY A 776 -29.73 -11.79 4.63
CA GLY A 776 -30.84 -10.85 4.55
C GLY A 776 -30.36 -9.39 4.48
N PRO A 777 -31.32 -8.44 4.48
CA PRO A 777 -30.98 -7.00 4.47
C PRO A 777 -30.10 -6.61 5.65
N LEU A 778 -29.11 -5.76 5.37
CA LEU A 778 -28.14 -5.32 6.38
C LEU A 778 -27.74 -3.88 6.13
N THR A 779 -27.91 -3.00 7.12
CA THR A 779 -27.52 -1.59 7.04
C THR A 779 -26.40 -1.30 8.02
N ARG A 780 -25.39 -0.58 7.54
CA ARG A 780 -24.25 -0.11 8.35
C ARG A 780 -24.14 1.39 8.22
N LEU A 781 -24.19 2.09 9.34
CA LEU A 781 -24.08 3.55 9.41
C LEU A 781 -22.93 3.95 10.32
N TYR A 782 -22.00 4.74 9.79
CA TYR A 782 -20.85 5.28 10.51
C TYR A 782 -20.78 6.79 10.35
N TRP A 783 -20.31 7.50 11.37
CA TRP A 783 -20.04 8.92 11.30
C TRP A 783 -18.74 9.27 12.02
N ALA A 784 -18.10 10.35 11.62
CA ALA A 784 -16.91 10.84 12.29
C ALA A 784 -16.75 12.35 12.15
N LEU A 785 -16.13 12.96 13.17
CA LEU A 785 -15.67 14.33 13.19
C LEU A 785 -14.18 14.35 13.54
N ALA A 786 -13.34 14.80 12.63
CA ALA A 786 -11.90 14.87 12.78
C ALA A 786 -11.43 16.32 12.81
N TYR A 787 -10.58 16.65 13.80
CA TYR A 787 -9.98 17.97 13.98
C TYR A 787 -8.47 17.87 14.07
N SER A 788 -7.76 18.72 13.33
CA SER A 788 -6.30 18.82 13.37
C SER A 788 -5.88 20.19 13.87
N CYS A 789 -5.02 20.23 14.88
CA CYS A 789 -4.49 21.47 15.46
C CYS A 789 -2.97 21.38 15.68
N MET A 790 -2.35 22.46 16.22
CA MET A 790 -0.90 22.53 16.47
C MET A 790 -0.07 22.20 15.22
N ASP A 791 -0.36 22.85 14.08
CA ASP A 791 0.30 22.58 12.80
C ASP A 791 0.25 21.08 12.38
N ASN A 792 -0.92 20.45 12.57
CA ASN A 792 -1.17 19.02 12.33
C ASN A 792 -0.39 18.05 13.24
N ARG A 793 0.16 18.53 14.35
CA ARG A 793 0.83 17.66 15.34
C ARG A 793 -0.16 16.91 16.23
N LEU A 794 -1.28 17.54 16.58
CA LEU A 794 -2.35 16.92 17.36
C LEU A 794 -3.58 16.75 16.48
N LYS A 795 -4.10 15.52 16.41
CA LYS A 795 -5.31 15.16 15.70
C LYS A 795 -6.27 14.48 16.64
N LEU A 796 -7.49 14.98 16.67
CA LEU A 796 -8.58 14.45 17.45
C LEU A 796 -9.64 13.92 16.50
N ARG A 797 -10.18 12.72 16.77
CA ARG A 797 -11.25 12.12 16.00
C ARG A 797 -12.31 11.55 16.92
N LEU A 798 -13.52 12.08 16.83
CA LEU A 798 -14.70 11.50 17.43
C LEU A 798 -15.43 10.71 16.35
N ALA A 799 -15.76 9.45 16.62
CA ALA A 799 -16.44 8.60 15.64
C ALA A 799 -17.47 7.70 16.32
N GLY A 800 -18.48 7.31 15.57
CA GLY A 800 -19.52 6.40 16.05
C GLY A 800 -20.08 5.54 14.92
N GLY A 801 -20.61 4.38 15.30
CA GLY A 801 -21.22 3.43 14.38
C GLY A 801 -22.53 2.90 14.92
N ASP A 802 -23.40 2.45 14.01
CA ASP A 802 -24.67 1.75 14.24
C ASP A 802 -25.57 2.37 15.32
N PRO A 803 -25.88 3.66 15.28
CA PRO A 803 -26.67 4.33 16.31
C PRO A 803 -28.06 3.73 16.48
N PHE A 804 -28.60 3.08 15.46
CA PHE A 804 -29.96 2.53 15.41
C PHE A 804 -30.02 1.00 15.59
N ARG A 805 -28.87 0.32 15.80
CA ARG A 805 -28.74 -1.14 15.90
C ARG A 805 -29.26 -1.86 14.64
N TRP A 806 -28.93 -1.35 13.47
CA TRP A 806 -29.28 -1.95 12.18
C TRP A 806 -28.29 -3.03 11.71
N ASN A 807 -27.13 -3.10 12.34
CA ASN A 807 -26.07 -4.05 11.97
C ASN A 807 -26.26 -5.41 12.68
N VAL A 808 -27.38 -6.06 12.37
CA VAL A 808 -27.67 -7.44 12.79
C VAL A 808 -27.74 -8.31 11.56
N THR A 809 -26.87 -9.31 11.48
CA THR A 809 -26.76 -10.19 10.32
C THR A 809 -27.76 -11.35 10.43
N HIS A 810 -28.59 -11.53 9.40
CA HIS A 810 -29.50 -12.67 9.27
C HIS A 810 -29.06 -13.55 8.10
N THR A 811 -28.76 -14.82 8.35
CA THR A 811 -28.29 -15.76 7.31
C THR A 811 -29.23 -16.96 7.24
N THR A 812 -29.57 -17.40 6.04
CA THR A 812 -30.34 -18.60 5.76
C THR A 812 -29.52 -19.56 4.93
N ALA A 813 -29.41 -20.81 5.38
CA ALA A 813 -28.85 -21.92 4.64
C ALA A 813 -29.93 -23.03 4.52
N ARG A 814 -29.98 -23.70 3.36
CA ARG A 814 -30.87 -24.81 3.10
C ARG A 814 -30.09 -26.10 3.03
N TYR A 815 -30.61 -27.12 3.71
CA TYR A 815 -30.04 -28.46 3.74
C TYR A 815 -31.11 -29.46 3.33
N ILE A 816 -30.71 -30.65 2.92
CA ILE A 816 -31.66 -31.77 2.74
C ILE A 816 -32.19 -32.13 4.12
N GLY A 817 -33.52 -32.03 4.28
CA GLY A 817 -34.24 -32.37 5.52
C GLY A 817 -34.44 -31.19 6.49
N PHE A 818 -33.81 -30.01 6.29
CA PHE A 818 -34.06 -28.85 7.16
C PHE A 818 -33.55 -27.54 6.58
N THR A 819 -34.01 -26.43 7.16
CA THR A 819 -33.54 -25.08 6.91
C THR A 819 -32.90 -24.50 8.18
N ALA A 820 -31.74 -23.89 8.07
CA ALA A 820 -31.08 -23.18 9.17
C ALA A 820 -31.18 -21.66 8.96
N GLN A 821 -31.66 -20.95 9.97
CA GLN A 821 -31.71 -19.48 10.02
C GLN A 821 -30.87 -19.01 11.20
N ASN A 822 -29.88 -18.17 10.95
CA ASN A 822 -29.01 -17.62 11.97
C ASN A 822 -29.16 -16.10 12.01
N SER A 823 -29.22 -15.55 13.21
CA SER A 823 -29.18 -14.12 13.52
C SER A 823 -27.98 -13.85 14.41
N LEU A 824 -27.12 -12.91 14.00
CA LEU A 824 -25.93 -12.53 14.76
C LEU A 824 -25.92 -11.02 15.01
N ASP A 825 -26.00 -10.63 16.30
CA ASP A 825 -25.82 -9.27 16.79
C ASP A 825 -24.44 -9.16 17.46
N VAL A 826 -23.51 -8.44 16.84
CA VAL A 826 -22.16 -8.17 17.36
C VAL A 826 -22.10 -6.91 18.21
N HIS A 827 -23.23 -6.32 18.60
CA HIS A 827 -23.31 -5.05 19.31
C HIS A 827 -22.46 -3.96 18.64
N ALA A 828 -22.64 -3.76 17.34
CA ALA A 828 -21.82 -2.88 16.51
C ALA A 828 -21.94 -1.39 16.87
N ARG A 829 -22.88 -1.00 17.78
CA ARG A 829 -23.04 0.37 18.23
C ARG A 829 -21.88 0.80 19.13
N TYR A 830 -21.14 1.82 18.67
CA TYR A 830 -20.01 2.37 19.44
C TYR A 830 -19.91 3.89 19.34
N LEU A 831 -19.19 4.47 20.31
CA LEU A 831 -18.66 5.82 20.30
C LEU A 831 -17.18 5.76 20.67
N SER A 832 -16.34 6.41 19.90
CA SER A 832 -14.88 6.40 20.12
C SER A 832 -14.28 7.80 20.03
N LEU A 833 -13.30 8.06 20.89
CA LEU A 833 -12.46 9.25 20.86
C LEU A 833 -11.01 8.81 20.65
N ARG A 834 -10.39 9.25 19.56
CA ARG A 834 -8.99 9.01 19.23
C ARG A 834 -8.21 10.31 19.28
N ALA A 835 -7.08 10.31 19.98
CA ALA A 835 -6.11 11.38 19.98
C ALA A 835 -4.77 10.85 19.45
N THR A 836 -4.21 11.53 18.44
CA THR A 836 -2.91 11.20 17.85
C THR A 836 -1.99 12.40 17.97
N TRP A 837 -0.86 12.24 18.67
CA TRP A 837 0.18 13.25 18.75
C TRP A 837 1.41 12.80 17.95
N SER A 838 1.87 13.64 17.01
CA SER A 838 3.02 13.39 16.14
C SER A 838 4.18 14.31 16.51
N PHE A 839 5.40 13.76 16.55
CA PHE A 839 6.63 14.48 16.92
C PHE A 839 7.78 14.17 15.95
N GLY A 840 8.84 14.98 15.99
CA GLY A 840 9.95 14.87 15.06
C GLY A 840 9.60 15.38 13.66
N GLY A 841 10.55 15.36 12.73
CA GLY A 841 10.40 15.75 11.33
C GLY A 841 9.63 17.07 11.13
N ARG A 842 10.26 18.19 10.78
CA ARG A 842 9.48 19.36 10.37
C ARG A 842 8.59 18.93 9.21
N HIS A 843 7.28 19.18 9.30
CA HIS A 843 6.41 19.10 8.15
C HIS A 843 7.08 19.82 6.99
N ILE A 844 7.50 19.06 5.99
CA ILE A 844 7.87 19.68 4.72
C ILE A 844 6.64 20.43 4.28
N LYS A 845 6.70 21.76 4.22
CA LYS A 845 5.82 22.52 3.38
C LYS A 845 5.75 21.74 2.07
N LYS A 846 4.54 21.34 1.65
CA LYS A 846 4.29 20.62 0.41
C LYS A 846 5.07 21.25 -0.75
N VAL A 847 6.32 20.90 -0.92
CA VAL A 847 7.06 21.15 -2.14
C VAL A 847 6.68 19.99 -3.05
N TYR A 848 5.66 20.25 -3.83
CA TYR A 848 5.21 19.37 -4.88
C TYR A 848 6.24 19.35 -5.99
N HIS A 849 7.13 18.39 -5.98
CA HIS A 849 7.86 17.98 -7.15
C HIS A 849 7.02 16.96 -7.93
N ASP A 850 6.18 17.50 -8.81
CA ASP A 850 5.38 16.75 -9.78
C ASP A 850 6.22 16.24 -10.97
N ASN A 851 7.54 16.33 -10.87
CA ASN A 851 8.46 16.11 -12.01
C ASN A 851 9.10 14.72 -12.05
N ARG A 852 8.75 13.79 -11.16
CA ARG A 852 9.35 12.44 -11.18
C ARG A 852 8.62 11.43 -12.05
N ASP A 853 7.33 11.62 -12.30
CA ASP A 853 6.55 10.73 -13.17
C ASP A 853 6.69 11.03 -14.67
N THR A 854 7.04 12.24 -15.03
CA THR A 854 7.20 12.64 -16.44
C THR A 854 8.58 12.30 -16.99
N GLU A 855 9.62 12.23 -16.17
CA GLU A 855 10.98 11.92 -16.65
C GLU A 855 11.25 10.42 -16.75
N THR A 856 10.65 9.58 -15.91
CA THR A 856 10.69 8.13 -16.09
C THR A 856 9.95 7.67 -17.35
N HIS A 857 8.90 8.39 -17.75
CA HIS A 857 8.26 8.18 -19.07
C HIS A 857 9.08 8.70 -20.25
N ARG A 858 9.93 9.71 -20.04
CA ARG A 858 10.84 10.22 -21.08
C ARG A 858 12.11 9.38 -21.22
N ALA A 859 12.56 8.71 -20.18
CA ALA A 859 13.69 7.77 -20.25
C ALA A 859 13.34 6.43 -20.91
N GLY A 860 12.08 6.17 -21.19
CA GLY A 860 11.57 4.99 -21.88
C GLY A 860 11.28 5.20 -23.36
N LYS A 861 11.82 6.28 -24.00
CA LYS A 861 11.78 6.46 -25.47
C LYS A 861 13.05 5.97 -26.12
#